data_a0e86e564bb7343a35565e25cd5ba666
#
_entry.id   a0e86e564bb7343a35565e25cd5ba666
#
_cell.length_a   1.000
_cell.length_b   1.000
_cell.length_c   1.000
_cell.angle_alpha   90.00
_cell.angle_beta   90.00
_cell.angle_gamma   90.00
#
_symmetry.space_group_name_H-M   'P 1'
#
loop_
_entity.id
_entity.type
_entity.pdbx_description
1 polymer ?
#
loop_
_entity_poly.entity_id
_entity_poly.type
_entity_poly.pdbx_seq_one_letter_code
_entity_poly.pdbx_strand_id
1 'polypeptide(L)'
;MGVRGSLWVVVAVSWLCIQAQVLRSQGVSKCNSSDSQALVDFMSNFESPVQGWGTNVSANCCDWPGVSCDGSTGSGRVVELALASKKLAGSLSDSLGRLDQLRFLNLSHNLLKSTLPESLLRLPKLQVLDLSYNEFFGPVPGSANLPSLRVFNISENSFNGSLPVWICTNSTGIQVLNLAVNYFSDVIRSGLGNCGSLQNLSLATNNLSGEISQDIFTLGQLVQLSLQENSFSGPLGSGIGNLTELIRLDISTNGFSGPVPDMFQNMKKLQYFIAQTNGFTGSIPPSLSNSPSLTFLNLRNNSLTGTIALNCSALSSLVSLDLGSNNFSGPFPEDLPNCQKLQNVNLARNKFTTPIPQSFKNFSSLFYLSISNSSLSNVSSALGILQHCENLTVLVLTLNYFDEELPGDASLSFPNLKVLIMANSRLTGSMPEWVHRCTRLQLLDLSWNRLGGMIPSWIGNFQSLFYLDLSNNSFVGEIPKEITELPGLINRNLSMAEPSADFPLFMKRNVSARGLQYNQVTSFPPTVALGWNSLNGSIWPKFGNLKNVHILDLSRNFLSGKIPASLSGMTSLETLDLSYNNLSGGIPSSLVRLYFLSKFSVAYNNLSGPVPNGGQFPTFPNSSFEGTKLCGDHAPPCPTSQNHTEPSNHATRNRNIGMAIGISFGATFLLALMVMILMRAHRRGEVDPEKEVVGRKERDIEDLESRLLVMFQNKDRCEKLSYEDISRATNNFDQANIIGCGGFGMVYRATFPDGTKLAIKKLSGDCGQMEREFRAEVETLSRAQHPNLVYLQGFCMDTDARLLIYSYMENSSLDYWLHEKPDGPCLLDWCKRLRIAQGAARGLAYLHQSCEPHIVHRDVKSSNILLDGNFEAHLADFGLARLIRAYDTHVTTDLVGTLGYIPPEYGMASVATCKGDVYSFGVVLLELVTGKRPMDMCKPKVSRDMISWVIRMKGENRESEVFDHSIYGMKHDKEILRVFEIACLCLNVSPKVRPSTQQLVSWLDG
;
A
#
# COMPACT_ATOMS: atom_id res chain seq x y z
N MET A 1 9.17 3.32 -10.02
CA MET A 1 10.46 3.13 -10.74
C MET A 1 10.68 1.73 -11.31
N GLY A 2 10.00 0.68 -10.82
CA GLY A 2 10.07 -0.68 -11.38
C GLY A 2 9.57 -0.85 -12.83
N VAL A 3 8.68 0.01 -13.29
CA VAL A 3 8.00 -0.16 -14.60
C VAL A 3 8.91 0.18 -15.81
N ARG A 4 9.90 1.05 -15.67
CA ARG A 4 10.80 1.40 -16.81
C ARG A 4 11.98 0.45 -17.00
N GLY A 5 12.41 -0.25 -15.95
CA GLY A 5 13.44 -1.30 -16.08
C GLY A 5 12.92 -2.54 -16.81
N SER A 6 11.69 -2.93 -16.54
CA SER A 6 10.99 -4.01 -17.22
C SER A 6 10.71 -3.70 -18.70
N LEU A 7 10.54 -2.41 -19.06
CA LEU A 7 10.24 -2.01 -20.43
C LEU A 7 11.39 -2.31 -21.39
N TRP A 8 12.65 -2.21 -20.96
CA TRP A 8 13.81 -2.50 -21.83
C TRP A 8 14.07 -3.99 -22.01
N VAL A 9 13.82 -4.81 -20.99
CA VAL A 9 13.85 -6.29 -21.15
C VAL A 9 12.70 -6.71 -22.05
N VAL A 10 11.50 -6.14 -21.88
CA VAL A 10 10.36 -6.36 -22.77
C VAL A 10 10.66 -5.85 -24.20
N VAL A 11 11.34 -4.74 -24.35
CA VAL A 11 11.74 -4.19 -25.68
C VAL A 11 12.82 -5.05 -26.33
N ALA A 12 13.81 -5.54 -25.58
CA ALA A 12 14.83 -6.45 -26.12
C ALA A 12 14.25 -7.82 -26.51
N VAL A 13 13.36 -8.36 -25.68
CA VAL A 13 12.61 -9.59 -25.98
C VAL A 13 11.61 -9.34 -27.12
N SER A 14 10.93 -8.19 -27.15
CA SER A 14 10.03 -7.82 -28.24
C SER A 14 10.76 -7.58 -29.54
N TRP A 15 11.99 -7.02 -29.51
CA TRP A 15 12.79 -6.80 -30.72
C TRP A 15 13.30 -8.12 -31.31
N LEU A 16 13.69 -9.07 -30.46
CA LEU A 16 14.01 -10.44 -30.87
C LEU A 16 12.77 -11.19 -31.37
N CYS A 17 11.60 -10.97 -30.80
CA CYS A 17 10.33 -11.50 -31.27
C CYS A 17 9.91 -10.93 -32.64
N ILE A 18 10.18 -9.65 -32.91
CA ILE A 18 9.89 -9.00 -34.20
C ILE A 18 10.80 -9.57 -35.30
N GLN A 19 12.06 -9.89 -35.03
CA GLN A 19 12.92 -10.59 -35.99
C GLN A 19 12.49 -12.04 -36.27
N ALA A 20 11.86 -12.71 -35.30
CA ALA A 20 11.30 -14.05 -35.50
C ALA A 20 9.99 -14.03 -36.33
N GLN A 21 9.22 -12.95 -36.30
CA GLN A 21 7.98 -12.83 -37.09
C GLN A 21 8.19 -12.64 -38.60
N VAL A 22 9.37 -12.21 -39.02
CA VAL A 22 9.69 -11.99 -40.47
C VAL A 22 9.87 -13.31 -41.26
N LEU A 23 9.94 -14.47 -40.61
CA LEU A 23 10.13 -15.79 -41.24
C LEU A 23 8.85 -16.65 -41.34
N ARG A 24 7.64 -16.04 -41.33
CA ARG A 24 6.43 -16.78 -41.70
C ARG A 24 6.34 -16.99 -43.19
N SER A 25 6.99 -18.02 -43.71
CA SER A 25 6.69 -18.56 -45.03
C SER A 25 5.71 -19.74 -44.90
N GLN A 26 4.66 -19.66 -45.67
CA GLN A 26 3.56 -20.65 -45.73
C GLN A 26 4.07 -22.01 -46.24
N GLY A 27 4.10 -22.99 -45.35
CA GLY A 27 4.18 -24.38 -45.69
C GLY A 27 3.54 -25.15 -44.54
N VAL A 28 2.43 -25.82 -44.74
CA VAL A 28 1.79 -26.67 -43.72
C VAL A 28 2.65 -27.89 -43.51
N SER A 29 3.67 -27.76 -42.64
CA SER A 29 4.45 -28.92 -42.19
C SER A 29 3.68 -29.69 -41.13
N LYS A 30 3.57 -30.99 -41.28
CA LYS A 30 2.97 -31.88 -40.29
C LYS A 30 3.90 -31.93 -39.07
N CYS A 31 3.36 -31.74 -37.88
CA CYS A 31 4.13 -31.82 -36.62
C CYS A 31 4.88 -33.15 -36.52
N ASN A 32 6.13 -33.10 -36.06
CA ASN A 32 6.91 -34.30 -35.76
C ASN A 32 6.24 -35.06 -34.58
N SER A 33 6.10 -36.40 -34.75
CA SER A 33 5.40 -37.24 -33.78
C SER A 33 6.07 -37.26 -32.38
N SER A 34 7.40 -37.20 -32.33
CA SER A 34 8.15 -37.14 -31.05
C SER A 34 7.90 -35.81 -30.35
N ASP A 35 7.87 -34.70 -31.09
CA ASP A 35 7.61 -33.36 -30.53
C ASP A 35 6.15 -33.22 -30.08
N SER A 36 5.20 -33.77 -30.86
CA SER A 36 3.79 -33.81 -30.49
C SER A 36 3.58 -34.58 -29.18
N GLN A 37 4.21 -35.74 -29.03
CA GLN A 37 4.14 -36.52 -27.79
C GLN A 37 4.79 -35.77 -26.62
N ALA A 38 5.93 -35.11 -26.83
CA ALA A 38 6.58 -34.29 -25.79
C ALA A 38 5.68 -33.17 -25.29
N LEU A 39 4.93 -32.49 -26.17
CA LEU A 39 3.99 -31.45 -25.82
C LEU A 39 2.73 -32.00 -25.10
N VAL A 40 2.24 -33.17 -25.49
CA VAL A 40 1.12 -33.84 -24.80
C VAL A 40 1.55 -34.22 -23.37
N ASP A 41 2.74 -34.82 -23.22
CA ASP A 41 3.27 -35.17 -21.91
C ASP A 41 3.56 -33.93 -21.05
N PHE A 42 3.97 -32.82 -21.66
CA PHE A 42 4.15 -31.54 -20.97
C PHE A 42 2.80 -31.01 -20.45
N MET A 43 1.75 -31.03 -21.28
CA MET A 43 0.42 -30.59 -20.91
C MET A 43 -0.22 -31.44 -19.79
N SER A 44 0.11 -32.73 -19.71
CA SER A 44 -0.45 -33.64 -18.70
C SER A 44 -0.03 -33.30 -17.25
N ASN A 45 0.97 -32.44 -17.07
CA ASN A 45 1.45 -31.97 -15.77
C ASN A 45 0.74 -30.68 -15.31
N PHE A 46 -0.21 -30.19 -16.08
CA PHE A 46 -0.97 -28.99 -15.72
C PHE A 46 -2.31 -29.36 -15.09
N GLU A 47 -2.74 -28.55 -14.13
CA GLU A 47 -4.04 -28.70 -13.48
C GLU A 47 -5.22 -28.45 -14.44
N SER A 48 -4.99 -27.67 -15.50
CA SER A 48 -5.96 -27.35 -16.52
C SER A 48 -5.33 -27.47 -17.92
N PRO A 49 -6.06 -28.00 -18.91
CA PRO A 49 -5.54 -28.13 -20.26
C PRO A 49 -5.25 -26.76 -20.87
N VAL A 50 -4.19 -26.70 -21.71
CA VAL A 50 -3.89 -25.49 -22.47
C VAL A 50 -5.00 -25.24 -23.49
N GLN A 51 -5.62 -24.08 -23.44
CA GLN A 51 -6.74 -23.75 -24.33
C GLN A 51 -6.31 -23.82 -25.81
N GLY A 52 -7.03 -24.62 -26.58
CA GLY A 52 -6.77 -24.83 -28.00
C GLY A 52 -5.75 -25.93 -28.32
N TRP A 53 -5.24 -26.66 -27.31
CA TRP A 53 -4.38 -27.81 -27.51
C TRP A 53 -5.20 -29.11 -27.51
N GLY A 54 -4.90 -30.01 -28.44
CA GLY A 54 -5.54 -31.32 -28.52
C GLY A 54 -4.83 -32.36 -27.62
N THR A 55 -5.62 -33.26 -27.02
CA THR A 55 -5.08 -34.38 -26.23
C THR A 55 -4.65 -35.57 -27.11
N ASN A 56 -4.94 -35.52 -28.42
CA ASN A 56 -4.66 -36.60 -29.36
C ASN A 56 -3.35 -36.30 -30.12
N VAL A 57 -2.38 -37.23 -30.06
CA VAL A 57 -1.07 -37.15 -30.73
C VAL A 57 -1.21 -37.06 -32.28
N SER A 58 -2.35 -37.43 -32.82
CA SER A 58 -2.64 -37.31 -34.28
C SER A 58 -2.96 -35.86 -34.70
N ALA A 59 -3.22 -34.94 -33.78
CA ALA A 59 -3.44 -33.53 -34.09
C ALA A 59 -2.12 -32.87 -34.46
N ASN A 60 -2.16 -31.92 -35.42
CA ASN A 60 -0.99 -31.22 -35.85
C ASN A 60 -0.57 -30.18 -34.76
N CYS A 61 0.46 -30.44 -34.00
CA CYS A 61 0.91 -29.55 -32.92
C CYS A 61 1.40 -28.18 -33.43
N CYS A 62 1.77 -28.07 -34.72
CA CYS A 62 2.19 -26.80 -35.32
C CYS A 62 1.02 -25.80 -35.45
N ASP A 63 -0.22 -26.26 -35.33
CA ASP A 63 -1.42 -25.43 -35.34
C ASP A 63 -1.87 -25.02 -33.90
N TRP A 64 -1.18 -25.52 -32.87
CA TRP A 64 -1.55 -25.22 -31.51
C TRP A 64 -1.14 -23.79 -31.11
N PRO A 65 -1.99 -23.05 -30.41
CA PRO A 65 -1.67 -21.71 -29.97
C PRO A 65 -0.37 -21.67 -29.16
N GLY A 66 0.57 -20.84 -29.58
CA GLY A 66 1.86 -20.67 -28.92
C GLY A 66 2.94 -21.69 -29.32
N VAL A 67 2.66 -22.60 -30.25
CA VAL A 67 3.64 -23.52 -30.87
C VAL A 67 4.00 -23.02 -32.25
N SER A 68 5.31 -22.96 -32.57
CA SER A 68 5.79 -22.68 -33.93
C SER A 68 6.78 -23.79 -34.36
N CYS A 69 6.60 -24.30 -35.57
CA CYS A 69 7.44 -25.34 -36.15
C CYS A 69 8.36 -24.78 -37.24
N ASP A 70 9.47 -25.49 -37.48
CA ASP A 70 10.41 -25.17 -38.57
C ASP A 70 9.75 -25.43 -39.93
N GLY A 71 9.43 -24.37 -40.66
CA GLY A 71 8.90 -24.44 -42.04
C GLY A 71 9.98 -24.54 -43.12
N SER A 72 11.25 -24.25 -42.80
CA SER A 72 12.34 -24.18 -43.81
C SER A 72 12.85 -25.55 -44.25
N THR A 73 12.80 -26.52 -43.35
CA THR A 73 13.28 -27.90 -43.64
C THR A 73 12.18 -28.90 -43.92
N GLY A 74 10.91 -28.50 -43.76
CA GLY A 74 9.76 -29.41 -43.86
C GLY A 74 9.73 -30.50 -42.80
N SER A 75 10.59 -30.42 -41.77
CA SER A 75 10.75 -31.44 -40.73
C SER A 75 9.63 -31.43 -39.66
N GLY A 76 8.81 -30.36 -39.58
CA GLY A 76 7.74 -30.19 -38.61
C GLY A 76 8.23 -30.21 -37.15
N ARG A 77 9.52 -29.91 -36.88
CA ARG A 77 10.09 -29.86 -35.54
C ARG A 77 9.70 -28.54 -34.85
N VAL A 78 9.36 -28.61 -33.57
CA VAL A 78 9.03 -27.47 -32.77
C VAL A 78 10.27 -26.63 -32.47
N VAL A 79 10.24 -25.35 -32.85
CA VAL A 79 11.34 -24.38 -32.64
C VAL A 79 11.01 -23.27 -31.67
N GLU A 80 9.73 -23.03 -31.41
CA GLU A 80 9.24 -22.00 -30.49
C GLU A 80 8.05 -22.51 -29.68
N LEU A 81 8.06 -22.20 -28.38
CA LEU A 81 6.96 -22.43 -27.44
C LEU A 81 6.74 -21.15 -26.63
N ALA A 82 5.67 -20.43 -26.95
CA ALA A 82 5.30 -19.14 -26.38
C ALA A 82 3.96 -19.21 -25.64
N LEU A 83 3.99 -19.50 -24.36
CA LEU A 83 2.80 -19.67 -23.48
C LEU A 83 2.77 -18.69 -22.32
N ALA A 84 3.31 -17.48 -22.51
CA ALA A 84 3.27 -16.43 -21.50
C ALA A 84 1.84 -16.01 -21.15
N SER A 85 1.58 -15.72 -19.85
CA SER A 85 0.29 -15.20 -19.34
C SER A 85 -0.92 -16.10 -19.66
N LYS A 86 -0.73 -17.43 -19.65
CA LYS A 86 -1.81 -18.41 -19.91
C LYS A 86 -2.44 -18.97 -18.64
N LYS A 87 -2.03 -18.48 -17.44
CA LYS A 87 -2.46 -18.98 -16.13
C LYS A 87 -2.22 -20.48 -15.96
N LEU A 88 -1.14 -21.01 -16.53
CA LEU A 88 -0.78 -22.41 -16.40
C LEU A 88 -0.33 -22.69 -14.96
N ALA A 89 -0.99 -23.64 -14.32
CA ALA A 89 -0.65 -24.15 -12.99
C ALA A 89 -0.23 -25.60 -13.10
N GLY A 90 0.76 -26.02 -12.30
CA GLY A 90 1.31 -27.37 -12.30
C GLY A 90 2.83 -27.36 -12.33
N SER A 91 3.44 -28.47 -12.75
CA SER A 91 4.90 -28.66 -12.76
C SER A 91 5.49 -28.68 -14.15
N LEU A 92 6.74 -28.21 -14.25
CA LEU A 92 7.50 -28.29 -15.49
C LEU A 92 8.03 -29.71 -15.66
N SER A 93 7.69 -30.33 -16.79
CA SER A 93 8.00 -31.72 -17.07
C SER A 93 9.38 -31.88 -17.79
N ASP A 94 10.07 -32.97 -17.53
CA ASP A 94 11.24 -33.40 -18.29
C ASP A 94 10.98 -33.63 -19.79
N SER A 95 9.69 -33.76 -20.17
CA SER A 95 9.31 -33.98 -21.56
C SER A 95 9.77 -32.86 -22.50
N LEU A 96 9.88 -31.63 -22.03
CA LEU A 96 10.38 -30.50 -22.81
C LEU A 96 11.84 -30.69 -23.27
N GLY A 97 12.65 -31.45 -22.53
CA GLY A 97 14.01 -31.81 -22.93
C GLY A 97 14.10 -32.65 -24.20
N ARG A 98 12.98 -33.22 -24.69
CA ARG A 98 12.89 -33.94 -25.97
C ARG A 98 12.76 -33.05 -27.20
N LEU A 99 12.46 -31.73 -26.98
CA LEU A 99 12.33 -30.75 -28.07
C LEU A 99 13.71 -30.19 -28.46
N ASP A 100 14.59 -31.05 -29.00
CA ASP A 100 16.01 -30.73 -29.30
C ASP A 100 16.22 -29.61 -30.32
N GLN A 101 15.19 -29.23 -31.09
CA GLN A 101 15.24 -28.12 -32.04
C GLN A 101 14.70 -26.82 -31.44
N LEU A 102 14.23 -26.84 -30.19
CA LEU A 102 13.64 -25.66 -29.53
C LEU A 102 14.69 -24.54 -29.39
N ARG A 103 14.33 -23.34 -29.88
CA ARG A 103 15.16 -22.13 -29.84
C ARG A 103 14.59 -21.07 -28.89
N PHE A 104 13.29 -21.04 -28.75
CA PHE A 104 12.58 -20.04 -27.93
C PHE A 104 11.59 -20.75 -27.01
N LEU A 105 11.75 -20.55 -25.71
CA LEU A 105 10.83 -20.99 -24.69
C LEU A 105 10.45 -19.81 -23.79
N ASN A 106 9.18 -19.44 -23.82
CA ASN A 106 8.63 -18.41 -22.94
C ASN A 106 7.39 -18.97 -22.23
N LEU A 107 7.54 -19.19 -20.92
CA LEU A 107 6.49 -19.62 -20.00
C LEU A 107 6.23 -18.54 -18.93
N SER A 108 6.66 -17.30 -19.16
CA SER A 108 6.55 -16.23 -18.17
C SER A 108 5.10 -15.88 -17.79
N HIS A 109 4.94 -15.30 -16.61
CA HIS A 109 3.63 -14.89 -16.10
C HIS A 109 2.61 -16.05 -16.05
N ASN A 110 3.01 -17.19 -15.46
CA ASN A 110 2.16 -18.34 -15.21
C ASN A 110 2.18 -18.72 -13.72
N LEU A 111 1.64 -19.86 -13.33
CA LEU A 111 1.56 -20.37 -11.96
C LEU A 111 2.33 -21.70 -11.83
N LEU A 112 3.42 -21.85 -12.60
CA LEU A 112 4.20 -23.07 -12.63
C LEU A 112 5.04 -23.20 -11.37
N LYS A 113 4.95 -24.37 -10.72
CA LYS A 113 5.59 -24.64 -9.43
C LYS A 113 6.33 -25.96 -9.45
N SER A 114 7.62 -25.91 -9.62
CA SER A 114 8.52 -27.07 -9.54
C SER A 114 9.96 -26.62 -9.41
N THR A 115 10.87 -27.55 -9.19
CA THR A 115 12.29 -27.35 -9.50
C THR A 115 12.49 -27.32 -11.01
N LEU A 116 13.61 -26.75 -11.44
CA LEU A 116 13.95 -26.69 -12.85
C LEU A 116 14.48 -28.05 -13.34
N PRO A 117 13.87 -28.69 -14.38
CA PRO A 117 14.34 -29.96 -14.89
C PRO A 117 15.71 -29.84 -15.56
N GLU A 118 16.64 -30.78 -15.28
CA GLU A 118 17.96 -30.79 -15.90
C GLU A 118 17.89 -30.99 -17.41
N SER A 119 16.91 -31.76 -17.88
CA SER A 119 16.68 -32.04 -19.30
C SER A 119 16.46 -30.76 -20.11
N LEU A 120 15.73 -29.79 -19.55
CA LEU A 120 15.50 -28.47 -20.17
C LEU A 120 16.82 -27.70 -20.33
N LEU A 121 17.70 -27.78 -19.33
CA LEU A 121 18.99 -27.08 -19.30
C LEU A 121 20.09 -27.75 -20.17
N ARG A 122 19.72 -28.74 -20.99
CA ARG A 122 20.60 -29.42 -21.94
C ARG A 122 20.16 -29.27 -23.39
N LEU A 123 19.22 -28.40 -23.69
CA LEU A 123 18.69 -28.15 -25.04
C LEU A 123 19.75 -27.41 -25.89
N PRO A 124 20.33 -28.06 -26.96
CA PRO A 124 21.53 -27.52 -27.60
C PRO A 124 21.26 -26.27 -28.45
N LYS A 125 20.01 -26.05 -28.87
CA LYS A 125 19.65 -24.93 -29.78
C LYS A 125 18.88 -23.83 -29.07
N LEU A 126 18.62 -23.98 -27.77
CA LEU A 126 17.85 -22.99 -27.01
C LEU A 126 18.59 -21.65 -26.92
N GLN A 127 17.97 -20.59 -27.41
CA GLN A 127 18.49 -19.23 -27.46
C GLN A 127 17.86 -18.34 -26.41
N VAL A 128 16.56 -18.51 -26.15
CA VAL A 128 15.79 -17.72 -25.20
C VAL A 128 15.08 -18.68 -24.25
N LEU A 129 15.35 -18.51 -22.96
CA LEU A 129 14.62 -19.15 -21.88
C LEU A 129 14.07 -18.06 -20.96
N ASP A 130 12.76 -17.89 -20.98
CA ASP A 130 12.05 -16.98 -20.10
C ASP A 130 11.01 -17.74 -19.26
N LEU A 131 11.33 -17.89 -17.98
CA LEU A 131 10.49 -18.52 -16.96
C LEU A 131 10.08 -17.51 -15.89
N SER A 132 10.24 -16.21 -16.15
CA SER A 132 10.00 -15.16 -15.17
C SER A 132 8.54 -15.11 -14.71
N TYR A 133 8.31 -14.57 -13.51
CA TYR A 133 6.97 -14.50 -12.94
C TYR A 133 6.29 -15.86 -12.86
N ASN A 134 6.89 -16.79 -12.10
CA ASN A 134 6.39 -18.14 -11.81
C ASN A 134 6.68 -18.51 -10.33
N GLU A 135 6.34 -19.72 -9.89
CA GLU A 135 6.62 -20.23 -8.54
C GLU A 135 7.74 -21.26 -8.51
N PHE A 136 8.66 -21.19 -9.45
CA PHE A 136 9.80 -22.11 -9.47
C PHE A 136 10.66 -21.94 -8.21
N PHE A 137 11.14 -23.04 -7.66
CA PHE A 137 11.88 -23.05 -6.41
C PHE A 137 13.09 -24.01 -6.45
N GLY A 138 13.88 -23.99 -5.39
CA GLY A 138 15.07 -24.80 -5.27
C GLY A 138 16.29 -24.19 -5.97
N PRO A 139 17.46 -24.86 -5.94
CA PRO A 139 18.65 -24.41 -6.62
C PRO A 139 18.55 -24.64 -8.13
N VAL A 140 19.19 -23.76 -8.91
CA VAL A 140 19.32 -23.97 -10.35
C VAL A 140 20.33 -25.10 -10.56
N PRO A 141 20.00 -26.21 -11.28
CA PRO A 141 20.89 -27.36 -11.45
C PRO A 141 22.24 -27.01 -12.07
N GLY A 142 23.33 -27.54 -11.54
CA GLY A 142 24.69 -27.23 -11.96
C GLY A 142 25.20 -28.01 -13.19
N SER A 143 24.46 -29.01 -13.67
CA SER A 143 24.88 -29.91 -14.77
C SER A 143 24.40 -29.45 -16.15
N ALA A 144 24.01 -28.19 -16.29
CA ALA A 144 23.42 -27.64 -17.51
C ALA A 144 24.47 -27.37 -18.62
N ASN A 145 24.02 -27.48 -19.89
CA ASN A 145 24.80 -27.12 -21.06
C ASN A 145 23.88 -26.52 -22.14
N LEU A 146 23.87 -25.19 -22.26
CA LEU A 146 23.05 -24.42 -23.17
C LEU A 146 23.92 -23.56 -24.11
N PRO A 147 24.67 -24.18 -25.07
CA PRO A 147 25.70 -23.47 -25.83
C PRO A 147 25.17 -22.33 -26.71
N SER A 148 23.90 -22.35 -27.08
CA SER A 148 23.28 -21.37 -27.96
C SER A 148 22.56 -20.25 -27.20
N LEU A 149 22.54 -20.30 -25.87
CA LEU A 149 21.72 -19.41 -25.04
C LEU A 149 22.15 -17.92 -25.13
N ARG A 150 21.21 -17.06 -25.33
CA ARG A 150 21.38 -15.58 -25.39
C ARG A 150 20.64 -14.88 -24.29
N VAL A 151 19.46 -15.37 -23.93
CA VAL A 151 18.61 -14.78 -22.87
C VAL A 151 18.26 -15.87 -21.86
N PHE A 152 18.63 -15.63 -20.61
CA PHE A 152 18.23 -16.42 -19.46
C PHE A 152 17.51 -15.53 -18.45
N ASN A 153 16.21 -15.66 -18.38
CA ASN A 153 15.35 -14.89 -17.47
C ASN A 153 14.54 -15.84 -16.59
N ILE A 154 14.88 -15.87 -15.31
CA ILE A 154 14.17 -16.62 -14.26
C ILE A 154 13.78 -15.69 -13.10
N SER A 155 13.68 -14.37 -13.38
CA SER A 155 13.33 -13.38 -12.38
C SER A 155 11.91 -13.60 -11.82
N GLU A 156 11.62 -13.01 -10.67
CA GLU A 156 10.31 -13.11 -10.02
C GLU A 156 9.88 -14.58 -9.82
N ASN A 157 10.72 -15.32 -9.05
CA ASN A 157 10.51 -16.72 -8.70
C ASN A 157 10.98 -16.98 -7.26
N SER A 158 11.06 -18.22 -6.84
CA SER A 158 11.52 -18.64 -5.51
C SER A 158 12.82 -19.46 -5.56
N PHE A 159 13.66 -19.25 -6.57
CA PHE A 159 14.96 -19.93 -6.66
C PHE A 159 15.86 -19.52 -5.50
N ASN A 160 16.64 -20.48 -5.00
CA ASN A 160 17.54 -20.27 -3.87
C ASN A 160 18.93 -20.87 -4.12
N GLY A 161 19.78 -20.84 -3.10
CA GLY A 161 21.18 -21.34 -3.18
C GLY A 161 22.11 -20.33 -3.84
N SER A 162 23.24 -20.77 -4.33
CA SER A 162 24.24 -19.92 -4.97
C SER A 162 23.90 -19.61 -6.44
N LEU A 163 24.42 -18.47 -6.94
CA LEU A 163 24.23 -18.07 -8.33
C LEU A 163 24.73 -19.14 -9.32
N PRO A 164 24.03 -19.40 -10.42
CA PRO A 164 24.41 -20.37 -11.44
C PRO A 164 25.51 -19.83 -12.36
N VAL A 165 26.71 -19.54 -11.82
CA VAL A 165 27.83 -18.94 -12.57
C VAL A 165 28.36 -19.85 -13.69
N TRP A 166 28.09 -21.18 -13.64
CA TRP A 166 28.38 -22.13 -14.70
C TRP A 166 27.77 -21.74 -16.05
N ILE A 167 26.69 -20.95 -16.05
CA ILE A 167 26.04 -20.52 -17.29
C ILE A 167 27.01 -19.72 -18.18
N CYS A 168 27.88 -18.92 -17.58
CA CYS A 168 28.90 -18.15 -18.29
C CYS A 168 30.02 -18.98 -18.87
N THR A 169 30.26 -20.19 -18.36
CA THR A 169 31.24 -21.14 -18.91
C THR A 169 30.67 -21.90 -20.10
N ASN A 170 29.38 -22.25 -20.04
CA ASN A 170 28.72 -23.12 -21.01
C ASN A 170 27.95 -22.34 -22.08
N SER A 171 27.68 -21.05 -21.87
CA SER A 171 26.87 -20.18 -22.74
C SER A 171 27.57 -18.84 -22.96
N THR A 172 28.71 -18.83 -23.60
CA THR A 172 29.56 -17.64 -23.81
C THR A 172 28.86 -16.53 -24.62
N GLY A 173 27.82 -16.87 -25.40
CA GLY A 173 27.03 -15.93 -26.18
C GLY A 173 25.88 -15.25 -25.46
N ILE A 174 25.74 -15.43 -24.13
CA ILE A 174 24.64 -14.86 -23.35
C ILE A 174 24.73 -13.35 -23.32
N GLN A 175 23.59 -12.70 -23.56
CA GLN A 175 23.43 -11.25 -23.61
C GLN A 175 22.60 -10.70 -22.44
N VAL A 176 21.62 -11.48 -21.96
CA VAL A 176 20.75 -11.10 -20.86
C VAL A 176 20.74 -12.22 -19.82
N LEU A 177 21.15 -11.88 -18.60
CA LEU A 177 21.06 -12.74 -17.42
C LEU A 177 20.25 -12.02 -16.37
N ASN A 178 18.99 -12.42 -16.20
CA ASN A 178 18.08 -11.85 -15.22
C ASN A 178 17.67 -12.89 -14.17
N LEU A 179 18.21 -12.74 -12.96
CA LEU A 179 17.98 -13.56 -11.79
C LEU A 179 17.30 -12.76 -10.66
N ALA A 180 16.79 -11.56 -10.96
CA ALA A 180 16.22 -10.64 -9.97
C ALA A 180 15.00 -11.22 -9.28
N VAL A 181 14.74 -10.75 -8.07
CA VAL A 181 13.59 -11.12 -7.25
C VAL A 181 13.50 -12.63 -7.09
N ASN A 182 14.45 -13.14 -6.34
CA ASN A 182 14.59 -14.56 -5.97
C ASN A 182 15.21 -14.65 -4.56
N TYR A 183 15.60 -15.83 -4.13
CA TYR A 183 16.24 -16.09 -2.84
C TYR A 183 17.70 -16.55 -2.99
N PHE A 184 18.37 -16.17 -4.08
CA PHE A 184 19.80 -16.47 -4.23
C PHE A 184 20.58 -15.85 -3.07
N SER A 185 21.50 -16.62 -2.50
CA SER A 185 22.31 -16.26 -1.34
C SER A 185 23.80 -16.46 -1.60
N ASP A 186 24.62 -16.26 -0.57
CA ASP A 186 26.08 -16.34 -0.61
C ASP A 186 26.75 -15.15 -1.32
N VAL A 187 28.05 -15.27 -1.48
CA VAL A 187 28.89 -14.33 -2.22
C VAL A 187 28.86 -14.66 -3.71
N ILE A 188 29.03 -13.64 -4.54
CA ILE A 188 29.22 -13.86 -5.98
C ILE A 188 30.60 -14.50 -6.19
N ARG A 189 30.61 -15.76 -6.56
CA ARG A 189 31.84 -16.47 -6.92
C ARG A 189 32.33 -16.00 -8.29
N SER A 190 33.66 -16.11 -8.54
CA SER A 190 34.20 -15.83 -9.85
C SER A 190 33.61 -16.76 -10.92
N GLY A 191 33.48 -16.25 -12.14
CA GLY A 191 32.95 -16.99 -13.28
C GLY A 191 31.94 -16.17 -14.11
N LEU A 192 31.29 -15.15 -13.56
CA LEU A 192 30.41 -14.26 -14.34
C LEU A 192 31.17 -13.49 -15.42
N GLY A 193 32.46 -13.18 -15.19
CA GLY A 193 33.32 -12.50 -16.16
C GLY A 193 33.53 -13.28 -17.46
N ASN A 194 33.25 -14.58 -17.50
CA ASN A 194 33.33 -15.40 -18.73
C ASN A 194 32.17 -15.10 -19.69
N CYS A 195 31.10 -14.44 -19.25
CA CYS A 195 29.99 -14.00 -20.10
C CYS A 195 30.36 -12.76 -20.93
N GLY A 196 31.41 -12.78 -21.74
CA GLY A 196 31.96 -11.63 -22.47
C GLY A 196 30.97 -10.90 -23.38
N SER A 197 29.85 -11.51 -23.78
CA SER A 197 28.78 -10.91 -24.58
C SER A 197 27.64 -10.27 -23.74
N LEU A 198 27.75 -10.33 -22.41
CA LEU A 198 26.68 -9.94 -21.53
C LEU A 198 26.44 -8.41 -21.58
N GLN A 199 25.21 -8.04 -21.86
CA GLN A 199 24.74 -6.66 -21.94
C GLN A 199 23.90 -6.28 -20.70
N ASN A 200 23.07 -7.19 -20.21
CA ASN A 200 22.20 -6.94 -19.06
C ASN A 200 22.41 -7.99 -17.98
N LEU A 201 22.87 -7.55 -16.81
CA LEU A 201 22.97 -8.37 -15.61
C LEU A 201 22.06 -7.81 -14.53
N SER A 202 21.05 -8.58 -14.13
CA SER A 202 20.17 -8.23 -13.02
C SER A 202 20.18 -9.31 -11.95
N LEU A 203 20.67 -8.93 -10.76
CA LEU A 203 20.72 -9.75 -9.55
C LEU A 203 19.92 -9.07 -8.40
N ALA A 204 19.11 -8.07 -8.74
CA ALA A 204 18.38 -7.24 -7.79
C ALA A 204 17.45 -8.06 -6.90
N THR A 205 17.19 -7.57 -5.68
CA THR A 205 16.22 -8.16 -4.76
C THR A 205 16.46 -9.66 -4.54
N ASN A 206 17.63 -9.94 -3.97
CA ASN A 206 18.05 -11.28 -3.57
C ASN A 206 18.69 -11.22 -2.16
N ASN A 207 19.31 -12.30 -1.70
CA ASN A 207 20.03 -12.36 -0.43
C ASN A 207 21.55 -12.49 -0.62
N LEU A 208 22.07 -11.91 -1.70
CA LEU A 208 23.49 -11.94 -2.03
C LEU A 208 24.29 -11.06 -1.08
N SER A 209 25.51 -11.47 -0.75
CA SER A 209 26.34 -10.80 0.25
C SER A 209 27.80 -10.70 -0.16
N GLY A 210 28.63 -10.08 0.70
CA GLY A 210 30.07 -9.91 0.46
C GLY A 210 30.38 -8.82 -0.55
N GLU A 211 31.62 -8.82 -1.05
CA GLU A 211 32.06 -7.85 -2.06
C GLU A 211 31.66 -8.27 -3.48
N ILE A 212 31.58 -7.31 -4.38
CA ILE A 212 31.38 -7.59 -5.81
C ILE A 212 32.64 -8.30 -6.34
N SER A 213 32.45 -9.44 -7.00
CA SER A 213 33.55 -10.16 -7.65
C SER A 213 34.20 -9.31 -8.75
N GLN A 214 35.51 -9.20 -8.74
CA GLN A 214 36.28 -8.35 -9.66
C GLN A 214 36.15 -8.79 -11.13
N ASP A 215 35.78 -10.02 -11.40
CA ASP A 215 35.56 -10.51 -12.76
C ASP A 215 34.33 -9.90 -13.45
N ILE A 216 33.35 -9.40 -12.68
CA ILE A 216 32.22 -8.64 -13.24
C ILE A 216 32.71 -7.39 -13.99
N PHE A 217 33.78 -6.77 -13.51
CA PHE A 217 34.37 -5.59 -14.13
C PHE A 217 35.13 -5.87 -15.43
N THR A 218 35.22 -7.12 -15.86
CA THR A 218 35.75 -7.48 -17.19
C THR A 218 34.67 -7.53 -18.28
N LEU A 219 33.40 -7.38 -17.92
CA LEU A 219 32.26 -7.44 -18.84
C LEU A 219 32.11 -6.14 -19.63
N GLY A 220 33.05 -5.85 -20.52
CA GLY A 220 33.12 -4.58 -21.28
C GLY A 220 31.91 -4.28 -22.16
N GLN A 221 31.04 -5.26 -22.47
CA GLN A 221 29.80 -5.04 -23.25
C GLN A 221 28.58 -4.72 -22.37
N LEU A 222 28.75 -4.64 -21.04
CA LEU A 222 27.64 -4.48 -20.11
C LEU A 222 27.01 -3.10 -20.24
N VAL A 223 25.70 -3.07 -20.49
CA VAL A 223 24.87 -1.87 -20.65
C VAL A 223 24.10 -1.56 -19.38
N GLN A 224 23.65 -2.61 -18.68
CA GLN A 224 22.91 -2.47 -17.42
C GLN A 224 23.44 -3.44 -16.37
N LEU A 225 23.73 -2.90 -15.17
CA LEU A 225 24.08 -3.65 -13.96
C LEU A 225 23.12 -3.28 -12.83
N SER A 226 22.31 -4.24 -12.40
CA SER A 226 21.31 -4.08 -11.36
C SER A 226 21.57 -5.02 -10.19
N LEU A 227 22.06 -4.47 -9.07
CA LEU A 227 22.44 -5.20 -7.84
C LEU A 227 21.65 -4.74 -6.62
N GLN A 228 20.65 -3.86 -6.80
CA GLN A 228 19.93 -3.22 -5.70
C GLN A 228 19.20 -4.24 -4.83
N GLU A 229 18.94 -3.83 -3.57
CA GLU A 229 18.20 -4.65 -2.60
C GLU A 229 18.83 -6.02 -2.36
N ASN A 230 20.10 -5.99 -1.95
CA ASN A 230 20.87 -7.15 -1.52
C ASN A 230 21.62 -6.84 -0.21
N SER A 231 22.58 -7.66 0.16
CA SER A 231 23.45 -7.48 1.34
C SER A 231 24.92 -7.34 0.94
N PHE A 232 25.20 -6.79 -0.26
CA PHE A 232 26.58 -6.53 -0.68
C PHE A 232 27.25 -5.54 0.27
N SER A 233 28.55 -5.73 0.48
CA SER A 233 29.34 -4.93 1.43
C SER A 233 30.73 -4.63 0.87
N GLY A 234 31.54 -3.91 1.62
CA GLY A 234 32.88 -3.52 1.17
C GLY A 234 32.87 -2.33 0.21
N PRO A 235 34.03 -1.95 -0.35
CA PRO A 235 34.15 -0.83 -1.28
C PRO A 235 33.64 -1.20 -2.68
N LEU A 236 33.14 -0.20 -3.39
CA LEU A 236 32.92 -0.33 -4.83
C LEU A 236 34.28 -0.35 -5.53
N GLY A 237 34.65 -1.49 -6.13
CA GLY A 237 35.96 -1.68 -6.74
C GLY A 237 36.26 -0.68 -7.86
N SER A 238 37.51 -0.23 -7.96
CA SER A 238 37.97 0.69 -9.02
C SER A 238 37.81 0.12 -10.44
N GLY A 239 37.71 -1.21 -10.58
CA GLY A 239 37.40 -1.90 -11.85
C GLY A 239 36.10 -1.49 -12.50
N ILE A 240 35.16 -0.84 -11.76
CA ILE A 240 33.90 -0.35 -12.32
C ILE A 240 34.12 0.56 -13.54
N GLY A 241 35.22 1.32 -13.60
CA GLY A 241 35.59 2.18 -14.74
C GLY A 241 35.87 1.44 -16.04
N ASN A 242 36.03 0.11 -16.01
CA ASN A 242 36.22 -0.71 -17.21
C ASN A 242 34.90 -0.99 -17.96
N LEU A 243 33.74 -0.74 -17.32
CA LEU A 243 32.43 -0.96 -17.91
C LEU A 243 32.05 0.23 -18.80
N THR A 244 32.75 0.41 -19.91
CA THR A 244 32.67 1.60 -20.76
C THR A 244 31.33 1.74 -21.52
N GLU A 245 30.60 0.63 -21.74
CA GLU A 245 29.31 0.60 -22.40
C GLU A 245 28.14 0.82 -21.43
N LEU A 246 28.40 0.91 -20.12
CA LEU A 246 27.37 0.95 -19.10
C LEU A 246 26.54 2.24 -19.20
N ILE A 247 25.21 2.06 -19.29
CA ILE A 247 24.20 3.13 -19.29
C ILE A 247 23.56 3.26 -17.90
N ARG A 248 23.30 2.13 -17.24
CA ARG A 248 22.63 2.11 -15.93
C ARG A 248 23.40 1.25 -14.93
N LEU A 249 23.76 1.88 -13.81
CA LEU A 249 24.29 1.24 -12.62
C LEU A 249 23.35 1.47 -11.45
N ASP A 250 22.78 0.41 -10.90
CA ASP A 250 21.94 0.45 -9.73
C ASP A 250 22.47 -0.50 -8.65
N ILE A 251 23.06 0.08 -7.60
CA ILE A 251 23.64 -0.62 -6.45
C ILE A 251 22.97 -0.19 -5.14
N SER A 252 21.79 0.40 -5.23
CA SER A 252 21.08 0.96 -4.10
C SER A 252 20.64 -0.10 -3.08
N THR A 253 20.40 0.34 -1.87
CA THR A 253 19.89 -0.52 -0.77
C THR A 253 20.78 -1.75 -0.58
N ASN A 254 22.03 -1.46 -0.20
CA ASN A 254 23.06 -2.44 0.12
C ASN A 254 23.89 -1.94 1.31
N GLY A 255 25.01 -2.61 1.59
CA GLY A 255 25.97 -2.25 2.62
C GLY A 255 27.32 -1.76 2.08
N PHE A 256 27.37 -1.25 0.84
CA PHE A 256 28.62 -0.71 0.28
C PHE A 256 29.17 0.41 1.15
N SER A 257 30.50 0.49 1.29
CA SER A 257 31.20 1.41 2.17
C SER A 257 32.46 2.00 1.51
N GLY A 258 33.14 2.87 2.22
CA GLY A 258 34.31 3.58 1.68
C GLY A 258 33.94 4.67 0.67
N PRO A 259 34.93 5.29 0.00
CA PRO A 259 34.66 6.34 -0.98
C PRO A 259 34.11 5.77 -2.29
N VAL A 260 33.27 6.57 -2.97
CA VAL A 260 32.92 6.29 -4.36
C VAL A 260 34.18 6.43 -5.23
N PRO A 261 34.58 5.42 -6.01
CA PRO A 261 35.83 5.45 -6.74
C PRO A 261 35.85 6.54 -7.83
N ASP A 262 37.01 7.19 -8.01
CA ASP A 262 37.18 8.26 -9.04
C ASP A 262 37.58 7.65 -10.39
N MET A 263 36.71 6.84 -10.99
CA MET A 263 36.97 6.05 -12.19
C MET A 263 35.89 6.19 -13.30
N PHE A 264 35.01 7.19 -13.18
CA PHE A 264 33.87 7.32 -14.13
C PHE A 264 34.25 8.02 -15.45
N GLN A 265 35.46 8.54 -15.61
CA GLN A 265 35.87 9.24 -16.83
C GLN A 265 35.81 8.39 -18.11
N ASN A 266 35.89 7.07 -17.99
CA ASN A 266 35.82 6.14 -19.12
C ASN A 266 34.39 5.71 -19.46
N MET A 267 33.45 5.91 -18.52
CA MET A 267 32.05 5.49 -18.64
C MET A 267 31.20 6.53 -19.38
N LYS A 268 31.56 6.82 -20.64
CA LYS A 268 30.98 7.93 -21.43
C LYS A 268 29.50 7.77 -21.75
N LYS A 269 28.93 6.58 -21.55
CA LYS A 269 27.51 6.27 -21.81
C LYS A 269 26.66 6.23 -20.54
N LEU A 270 27.26 6.36 -19.35
CA LEU A 270 26.55 6.27 -18.08
C LEU A 270 25.51 7.40 -17.94
N GLN A 271 24.24 7.01 -17.90
CA GLN A 271 23.11 7.92 -17.74
C GLN A 271 22.51 7.87 -16.34
N TYR A 272 22.47 6.68 -15.71
CA TYR A 272 21.85 6.45 -14.41
C TYR A 272 22.87 5.87 -13.44
N PHE A 273 23.23 6.64 -12.41
CA PHE A 273 23.98 6.13 -11.28
C PHE A 273 23.12 6.22 -10.01
N ILE A 274 22.73 5.07 -9.48
CA ILE A 274 21.75 4.90 -8.40
C ILE A 274 22.44 4.10 -7.29
N ALA A 275 22.79 4.79 -6.18
CA ALA A 275 23.55 4.20 -5.07
C ALA A 275 23.00 4.66 -3.70
N GLN A 276 21.70 5.04 -3.66
CA GLN A 276 21.09 5.47 -2.39
C GLN A 276 21.02 4.30 -1.39
N THR A 277 21.02 4.68 -0.12
CA THR A 277 20.90 3.72 1.01
C THR A 277 22.05 2.72 1.03
N ASN A 278 23.23 3.27 1.25
CA ASN A 278 24.49 2.55 1.45
C ASN A 278 25.31 3.27 2.55
N GLY A 279 26.56 2.86 2.73
CA GLY A 279 27.53 3.44 3.67
C GLY A 279 28.67 4.21 2.99
N PHE A 280 28.47 4.76 1.79
CA PHE A 280 29.50 5.51 1.07
C PHE A 280 29.94 6.75 1.86
N THR A 281 31.27 7.02 1.86
CA THR A 281 31.94 8.12 2.56
C THR A 281 32.77 8.98 1.60
N GLY A 282 33.40 10.05 2.11
CA GLY A 282 34.21 10.96 1.28
C GLY A 282 33.36 11.91 0.45
N SER A 283 33.97 12.52 -0.56
CA SER A 283 33.32 13.49 -1.46
C SER A 283 32.82 12.83 -2.76
N ILE A 284 32.00 13.57 -3.52
CA ILE A 284 31.64 13.17 -4.90
C ILE A 284 32.90 13.19 -5.74
N PRO A 285 33.25 12.08 -6.42
CA PRO A 285 34.50 12.02 -7.20
C PRO A 285 34.46 12.99 -8.41
N PRO A 286 35.59 13.63 -8.74
CA PRO A 286 35.68 14.55 -9.87
C PRO A 286 35.30 13.91 -11.21
N SER A 287 35.63 12.65 -11.45
CA SER A 287 35.25 11.96 -12.69
C SER A 287 33.73 11.83 -12.88
N LEU A 288 32.98 11.66 -11.79
CA LEU A 288 31.51 11.61 -11.81
C LEU A 288 30.94 13.03 -12.01
N SER A 289 31.52 14.04 -11.36
CA SER A 289 31.13 15.46 -11.51
C SER A 289 31.37 16.00 -12.94
N ASN A 290 32.18 15.33 -13.74
CA ASN A 290 32.49 15.73 -15.12
C ASN A 290 31.86 14.79 -16.17
N SER A 291 30.82 14.02 -15.84
CA SER A 291 30.20 13.02 -16.74
C SER A 291 29.11 13.64 -17.63
N PRO A 292 29.33 13.84 -18.94
CA PRO A 292 28.38 14.60 -19.79
C PRO A 292 27.10 13.82 -20.12
N SER A 293 27.12 12.50 -20.03
CA SER A 293 25.98 11.63 -20.33
C SER A 293 25.05 11.43 -19.14
N LEU A 294 25.51 11.76 -17.92
CA LEU A 294 24.77 11.50 -16.70
C LEU A 294 23.45 12.31 -16.67
N THR A 295 22.33 11.61 -16.58
CA THR A 295 20.98 12.18 -16.52
C THR A 295 20.36 12.09 -15.12
N PHE A 296 20.73 11.06 -14.38
CA PHE A 296 20.16 10.76 -13.06
C PHE A 296 21.25 10.35 -12.10
N LEU A 297 21.43 11.11 -11.04
CA LEU A 297 22.37 10.81 -9.94
C LEU A 297 21.63 10.74 -8.62
N ASN A 298 21.65 9.57 -8.00
CA ASN A 298 21.05 9.37 -6.67
C ASN A 298 22.04 8.73 -5.70
N LEU A 299 22.56 9.55 -4.79
CA LEU A 299 23.46 9.17 -3.70
C LEU A 299 22.84 9.39 -2.33
N ARG A 300 21.51 9.51 -2.25
CA ARG A 300 20.77 9.77 -1.03
C ARG A 300 21.04 8.70 0.03
N ASN A 301 20.94 9.11 1.32
CA ASN A 301 21.06 8.21 2.47
C ASN A 301 22.38 7.42 2.46
N ASN A 302 23.47 8.18 2.48
CA ASN A 302 24.84 7.73 2.63
C ASN A 302 25.56 8.55 3.72
N SER A 303 26.88 8.44 3.83
CA SER A 303 27.72 9.19 4.76
C SER A 303 28.70 10.11 4.03
N LEU A 304 28.34 10.62 2.85
CA LEU A 304 29.17 11.47 2.03
C LEU A 304 29.41 12.82 2.72
N THR A 305 30.61 13.39 2.55
CA THR A 305 31.11 14.61 3.23
C THR A 305 31.74 15.60 2.25
N GLY A 306 32.17 16.74 2.75
CA GLY A 306 32.80 17.80 1.96
C GLY A 306 31.79 18.72 1.30
N THR A 307 32.26 19.51 0.34
CA THR A 307 31.43 20.43 -0.45
C THR A 307 30.84 19.72 -1.68
N ILE A 308 29.68 20.19 -2.12
CA ILE A 308 29.08 19.71 -3.37
C ILE A 308 29.72 20.49 -4.52
N ALA A 309 30.76 19.91 -5.13
CA ALA A 309 31.47 20.47 -6.26
C ALA A 309 31.09 19.73 -7.54
N LEU A 310 30.09 20.23 -8.27
CA LEU A 310 29.61 19.68 -9.55
C LEU A 310 30.01 20.60 -10.68
N ASN A 311 30.60 20.07 -11.75
CA ASN A 311 30.89 20.81 -12.97
C ASN A 311 29.66 20.83 -13.88
N CYS A 312 28.78 21.78 -13.66
CA CYS A 312 27.53 21.90 -14.44
C CYS A 312 27.76 22.18 -15.94
N SER A 313 28.93 22.74 -16.30
CA SER A 313 29.30 22.89 -17.74
C SER A 313 29.55 21.53 -18.40
N ALA A 314 30.06 20.54 -17.65
CA ALA A 314 30.25 19.19 -18.15
C ALA A 314 28.98 18.32 -18.00
N LEU A 315 28.22 18.48 -16.91
CA LEU A 315 26.98 17.73 -16.64
C LEU A 315 25.78 18.21 -17.49
N SER A 316 25.99 18.39 -18.78
CA SER A 316 25.01 18.98 -19.69
C SER A 316 23.71 18.19 -19.88
N SER A 317 23.67 16.94 -19.43
CA SER A 317 22.51 16.04 -19.55
C SER A 317 21.79 15.78 -18.22
N LEU A 318 22.29 16.28 -17.08
CA LEU A 318 21.76 16.00 -15.77
C LEU A 318 20.36 16.59 -15.60
N VAL A 319 19.38 15.71 -15.30
CA VAL A 319 17.97 16.06 -15.07
C VAL A 319 17.59 15.95 -13.60
N SER A 320 18.12 14.95 -12.91
CA SER A 320 17.73 14.66 -11.52
C SER A 320 18.96 14.40 -10.65
N LEU A 321 19.01 15.11 -9.52
CA LEU A 321 20.08 15.06 -8.53
C LEU A 321 19.50 14.82 -7.13
N ASP A 322 19.76 13.66 -6.52
CA ASP A 322 19.42 13.38 -5.13
C ASP A 322 20.68 13.11 -4.29
N LEU A 323 21.03 14.09 -3.48
CA LEU A 323 22.13 14.04 -2.50
C LEU A 323 21.61 14.12 -1.04
N GLY A 324 20.31 13.94 -0.85
CA GLY A 324 19.68 14.09 0.46
C GLY A 324 20.14 13.07 1.47
N SER A 325 20.05 13.41 2.75
CA SER A 325 20.47 12.55 3.86
C SER A 325 21.94 12.10 3.75
N ASN A 326 22.82 13.06 3.74
CA ASN A 326 24.26 12.89 3.76
C ASN A 326 24.90 13.84 4.81
N ASN A 327 26.23 13.93 4.83
CA ASN A 327 26.99 14.83 5.68
C ASN A 327 27.71 15.94 4.88
N PHE A 328 27.16 16.32 3.70
CA PHE A 328 27.73 17.44 2.95
C PHE A 328 27.69 18.72 3.77
N SER A 329 28.76 19.52 3.69
CA SER A 329 28.96 20.74 4.46
C SER A 329 29.62 21.83 3.60
N GLY A 330 29.74 23.06 4.16
CA GLY A 330 30.30 24.18 3.45
C GLY A 330 29.22 25.00 2.73
N PRO A 331 29.62 25.82 1.72
CA PRO A 331 28.68 26.69 1.05
C PRO A 331 27.63 25.91 0.26
N PHE A 332 26.46 26.52 0.10
CA PHE A 332 25.41 26.01 -0.77
C PHE A 332 25.90 26.01 -2.23
N PRO A 333 25.66 24.97 -3.04
CA PRO A 333 26.26 24.85 -4.38
C PRO A 333 25.74 25.92 -5.34
N GLU A 334 26.58 26.91 -5.66
CA GLU A 334 26.22 28.08 -6.49
C GLU A 334 26.09 27.77 -7.98
N ASP A 335 26.75 26.71 -8.46
CA ASP A 335 26.82 26.34 -9.87
C ASP A 335 25.66 25.51 -10.39
N LEU A 336 24.75 25.02 -9.51
CA LEU A 336 23.62 24.16 -9.94
C LEU A 336 22.75 24.78 -11.04
N PRO A 337 22.45 26.08 -11.07
CA PRO A 337 21.69 26.69 -12.15
C PRO A 337 22.36 26.60 -13.53
N ASN A 338 23.67 26.40 -13.59
CA ASN A 338 24.40 26.18 -14.83
C ASN A 338 24.15 24.80 -15.45
N CYS A 339 23.61 23.84 -14.69
CA CYS A 339 23.11 22.56 -15.19
C CYS A 339 21.75 22.77 -15.90
N GLN A 340 21.75 23.18 -17.16
CA GLN A 340 20.58 23.71 -17.88
C GLN A 340 19.38 22.76 -17.96
N LYS A 341 19.58 21.43 -17.85
CA LYS A 341 18.51 20.42 -17.89
C LYS A 341 18.08 19.93 -16.51
N LEU A 342 18.72 20.41 -15.45
CA LEU A 342 18.44 19.94 -14.09
C LEU A 342 17.08 20.43 -13.63
N GLN A 343 16.17 19.50 -13.40
CA GLN A 343 14.77 19.75 -13.03
C GLN A 343 14.49 19.37 -11.59
N ASN A 344 15.06 18.27 -11.11
CA ASN A 344 14.76 17.72 -9.78
C ASN A 344 16.02 17.77 -8.91
N VAL A 345 15.94 18.50 -7.80
CA VAL A 345 17.05 18.68 -6.86
C VAL A 345 16.60 18.35 -5.43
N ASN A 346 17.22 17.35 -4.84
CA ASN A 346 17.08 17.03 -3.41
C ASN A 346 18.41 17.13 -2.68
N LEU A 347 18.52 18.13 -1.82
CA LEU A 347 19.68 18.39 -0.96
C LEU A 347 19.32 18.31 0.53
N ALA A 348 18.15 17.77 0.86
CA ALA A 348 17.64 17.71 2.22
C ALA A 348 18.55 16.94 3.18
N ARG A 349 18.56 17.33 4.45
CA ARG A 349 19.34 16.69 5.52
C ARG A 349 20.84 16.67 5.22
N ASN A 350 21.38 17.86 4.99
CA ASN A 350 22.81 18.16 4.89
C ASN A 350 23.17 19.32 5.85
N LYS A 351 24.40 19.83 5.82
CA LYS A 351 24.94 20.81 6.79
C LYS A 351 25.53 22.03 6.08
N PHE A 352 24.69 22.74 5.26
CA PHE A 352 25.16 23.94 4.56
C PHE A 352 25.40 25.08 5.52
N THR A 353 26.40 25.94 5.21
CA THR A 353 26.80 27.06 6.02
C THR A 353 26.42 28.43 5.46
N THR A 354 25.93 28.47 4.20
CA THR A 354 25.48 29.71 3.55
C THR A 354 24.02 29.59 3.12
N PRO A 355 23.31 30.73 3.00
CA PRO A 355 21.95 30.73 2.45
C PRO A 355 21.94 30.33 0.96
N ILE A 356 20.74 30.25 0.38
CA ILE A 356 20.55 30.01 -1.06
C ILE A 356 21.21 31.18 -1.84
N PRO A 357 22.11 30.89 -2.80
CA PRO A 357 22.87 31.91 -3.51
C PRO A 357 22.01 32.62 -4.57
N GLN A 358 22.42 33.85 -4.91
CA GLN A 358 21.73 34.67 -5.91
C GLN A 358 21.71 34.07 -7.33
N SER A 359 22.65 33.16 -7.65
CA SER A 359 22.69 32.43 -8.93
C SER A 359 21.41 31.62 -9.17
N PHE A 360 20.70 31.20 -8.14
CA PHE A 360 19.44 30.44 -8.28
C PHE A 360 18.32 31.22 -8.99
N LYS A 361 18.41 32.55 -9.07
CA LYS A 361 17.50 33.37 -9.93
C LYS A 361 17.50 32.92 -11.39
N ASN A 362 18.61 32.35 -11.85
CA ASN A 362 18.80 31.88 -13.21
C ASN A 362 18.39 30.43 -13.44
N PHE A 363 17.80 29.75 -12.44
CA PHE A 363 17.47 28.34 -12.50
C PHE A 363 16.13 28.08 -13.21
N SER A 364 16.07 28.35 -14.51
CA SER A 364 14.85 28.29 -15.31
C SER A 364 14.26 26.87 -15.47
N SER A 365 15.09 25.82 -15.40
CA SER A 365 14.63 24.43 -15.57
C SER A 365 14.10 23.77 -14.28
N LEU A 366 14.28 24.39 -13.11
CA LEU A 366 13.98 23.80 -11.81
C LEU A 366 12.49 23.54 -11.64
N PHE A 367 12.12 22.27 -11.43
CA PHE A 367 10.74 21.81 -11.20
C PHE A 367 10.49 21.41 -9.74
N TYR A 368 11.43 20.69 -9.15
CA TYR A 368 11.37 20.15 -7.78
C TYR A 368 12.59 20.59 -7.00
N LEU A 369 12.39 21.19 -5.81
CA LEU A 369 13.44 21.51 -4.87
C LEU A 369 13.08 21.06 -3.46
N SER A 370 13.92 20.22 -2.87
CA SER A 370 13.88 19.86 -1.45
C SER A 370 15.21 20.15 -0.79
N ILE A 371 15.19 21.01 0.22
CA ILE A 371 16.37 21.37 1.04
C ILE A 371 16.05 21.30 2.54
N SER A 372 15.11 20.45 2.90
CA SER A 372 14.65 20.30 4.29
C SER A 372 15.77 19.91 5.24
N ASN A 373 15.77 20.48 6.46
CA ASN A 373 16.74 20.16 7.52
C ASN A 373 18.21 20.29 7.07
N SER A 374 18.53 21.46 6.51
CA SER A 374 19.86 21.74 5.93
C SER A 374 20.52 22.97 6.53
N SER A 375 20.07 23.41 7.71
CA SER A 375 20.63 24.53 8.52
C SER A 375 20.57 25.90 7.82
N LEU A 376 19.60 26.10 6.94
CA LEU A 376 19.46 27.35 6.18
C LEU A 376 18.83 28.46 7.04
N SER A 377 19.22 29.71 6.73
CA SER A 377 18.70 30.94 7.30
C SER A 377 18.35 31.96 6.22
N ASN A 378 17.66 33.03 6.58
CA ASN A 378 17.21 34.13 5.72
C ASN A 378 16.12 33.68 4.71
N VAL A 379 14.95 33.33 5.26
CA VAL A 379 13.78 32.88 4.46
C VAL A 379 13.33 33.91 3.45
N SER A 380 13.40 35.21 3.78
CA SER A 380 13.02 36.31 2.87
C SER A 380 13.90 36.34 1.63
N SER A 381 15.23 36.24 1.82
CA SER A 381 16.16 36.15 0.69
C SER A 381 15.93 34.89 -0.13
N ALA A 382 15.72 33.75 0.52
CA ALA A 382 15.50 32.47 -0.14
C ALA A 382 14.26 32.52 -1.06
N LEU A 383 13.11 32.97 -0.55
CA LEU A 383 11.89 33.10 -1.34
C LEU A 383 12.02 34.16 -2.44
N GLY A 384 12.67 35.29 -2.13
CA GLY A 384 12.96 36.36 -3.11
C GLY A 384 13.85 35.90 -4.28
N ILE A 385 14.71 34.90 -4.05
CA ILE A 385 15.51 34.26 -5.09
C ILE A 385 14.68 33.22 -5.85
N LEU A 386 14.04 32.30 -5.14
CA LEU A 386 13.37 31.13 -5.72
C LEU A 386 12.13 31.49 -6.56
N GLN A 387 11.50 32.67 -6.32
CA GLN A 387 10.37 33.11 -7.15
C GLN A 387 10.73 33.28 -8.65
N HIS A 388 12.02 33.47 -8.96
CA HIS A 388 12.50 33.56 -10.34
C HIS A 388 12.65 32.20 -11.03
N CYS A 389 12.52 31.08 -10.30
CA CYS A 389 12.46 29.74 -10.85
C CYS A 389 11.06 29.48 -11.43
N GLU A 390 10.78 29.99 -12.63
CA GLU A 390 9.43 30.03 -13.22
C GLU A 390 8.75 28.65 -13.32
N ASN A 391 9.52 27.57 -13.49
CA ASN A 391 8.99 26.20 -13.61
C ASN A 391 8.84 25.47 -12.26
N LEU A 392 9.14 26.13 -11.15
CA LEU A 392 9.11 25.51 -9.83
C LEU A 392 7.69 25.11 -9.44
N THR A 393 7.49 23.81 -9.29
CA THR A 393 6.20 23.19 -9.00
C THR A 393 6.14 22.61 -7.58
N VAL A 394 7.27 22.13 -7.07
CA VAL A 394 7.36 21.53 -5.73
C VAL A 394 8.50 22.19 -4.95
N LEU A 395 8.16 22.77 -3.80
CA LEU A 395 9.11 23.41 -2.90
C LEU A 395 8.96 22.85 -1.47
N VAL A 396 10.03 22.24 -0.95
CA VAL A 396 10.06 21.63 0.38
C VAL A 396 11.21 22.20 1.22
N LEU A 397 10.87 23.00 2.23
CA LEU A 397 11.80 23.79 3.05
C LEU A 397 11.75 23.44 4.55
N THR A 398 11.10 22.36 4.92
CA THR A 398 10.85 21.93 6.32
C THR A 398 12.12 21.91 7.18
N LEU A 399 12.01 22.29 8.47
CA LEU A 399 13.15 22.28 9.42
C LEU A 399 14.32 23.20 9.02
N ASN A 400 14.02 24.35 8.45
CA ASN A 400 14.98 25.42 8.18
C ASN A 400 14.43 26.77 8.68
N TYR A 401 15.20 27.84 8.60
CA TYR A 401 14.79 29.21 8.91
C TYR A 401 14.16 29.37 10.29
N PHE A 402 14.79 28.75 11.29
CA PHE A 402 14.25 28.69 12.64
C PHE A 402 14.08 30.07 13.27
N ASP A 403 12.87 30.33 13.81
CA ASP A 403 12.49 31.56 14.51
C ASP A 403 12.49 32.81 13.59
N GLU A 404 12.48 32.64 12.27
CA GLU A 404 12.39 33.75 11.31
C GLU A 404 10.93 34.11 11.00
N GLU A 405 10.71 35.34 10.54
CA GLU A 405 9.40 35.82 10.11
C GLU A 405 9.19 35.50 8.63
N LEU A 406 8.03 34.95 8.27
CA LEU A 406 7.63 34.79 6.86
C LEU A 406 7.47 36.18 6.21
N PRO A 407 8.10 36.41 5.04
CA PRO A 407 8.01 37.72 4.40
C PRO A 407 6.58 38.04 3.98
N GLY A 408 6.09 39.20 4.42
CA GLY A 408 4.79 39.73 3.99
C GLY A 408 4.82 40.42 2.63
N ASP A 409 5.94 40.33 1.89
CA ASP A 409 6.13 41.03 0.61
C ASP A 409 5.12 40.54 -0.44
N ALA A 410 4.18 41.41 -0.77
CA ALA A 410 3.16 41.15 -1.76
C ALA A 410 3.69 41.01 -3.20
N SER A 411 4.95 41.34 -3.48
CA SER A 411 5.57 41.16 -4.80
C SER A 411 6.00 39.73 -5.06
N LEU A 412 6.16 38.87 -4.04
CA LEU A 412 6.49 37.47 -4.20
C LEU A 412 5.41 36.73 -5.01
N SER A 413 5.84 35.90 -5.96
CA SER A 413 4.94 35.14 -6.83
C SER A 413 5.54 33.81 -7.26
N PHE A 414 4.79 32.73 -7.12
CA PHE A 414 5.12 31.38 -7.59
C PHE A 414 3.98 30.80 -8.42
N PRO A 415 3.83 31.23 -9.69
CA PRO A 415 2.63 30.98 -10.49
C PRO A 415 2.40 29.48 -10.82
N ASN A 416 3.46 28.68 -10.82
CA ASN A 416 3.40 27.25 -11.15
C ASN A 416 3.46 26.32 -9.93
N LEU A 417 3.56 26.88 -8.73
CA LEU A 417 3.72 26.08 -7.51
C LEU A 417 2.45 25.29 -7.19
N LYS A 418 2.62 23.97 -7.07
CA LYS A 418 1.56 23.01 -6.69
C LYS A 418 1.74 22.52 -5.25
N VAL A 419 2.96 22.44 -4.77
CA VAL A 419 3.30 21.95 -3.45
C VAL A 419 4.21 22.93 -2.73
N LEU A 420 3.76 23.39 -1.57
CA LEU A 420 4.56 24.20 -0.64
C LEU A 420 4.56 23.53 0.74
N ILE A 421 5.73 23.12 1.20
CA ILE A 421 5.93 22.50 2.51
C ILE A 421 7.02 23.27 3.28
N MET A 422 6.63 23.99 4.33
CA MET A 422 7.51 24.76 5.20
C MET A 422 7.20 24.47 6.68
N ALA A 423 7.08 23.18 7.00
CA ALA A 423 6.65 22.74 8.31
C ALA A 423 7.81 22.70 9.33
N ASN A 424 7.47 22.74 10.61
CA ASN A 424 8.38 22.46 11.74
C ASN A 424 9.64 23.33 11.76
N SER A 425 9.48 24.60 11.45
CA SER A 425 10.56 25.60 11.35
C SER A 425 10.44 26.73 12.38
N ARG A 426 9.42 26.69 13.24
CA ARG A 426 9.11 27.75 14.22
C ARG A 426 8.99 29.15 13.56
N LEU A 427 8.61 29.20 12.29
CA LEU A 427 8.37 30.45 11.57
C LEU A 427 7.34 31.32 12.27
N THR A 428 7.54 32.61 12.25
CA THR A 428 6.68 33.63 12.87
C THR A 428 6.00 34.50 11.80
N GLY A 429 5.17 35.44 12.23
CA GLY A 429 4.40 36.32 11.36
C GLY A 429 2.98 35.80 11.11
N SER A 430 2.31 36.35 10.12
CA SER A 430 0.97 35.94 9.67
C SER A 430 1.06 35.15 8.36
N MET A 431 -0.05 34.52 7.96
CA MET A 431 -0.13 33.90 6.61
C MET A 431 0.01 34.98 5.54
N PRO A 432 1.08 34.91 4.71
CA PRO A 432 1.41 36.03 3.83
C PRO A 432 0.56 36.03 2.54
N GLU A 433 0.27 37.24 2.06
CA GLU A 433 -0.56 37.48 0.88
C GLU A 433 -0.01 36.86 -0.41
N TRP A 434 1.31 36.70 -0.54
CA TRP A 434 1.90 36.07 -1.73
C TRP A 434 1.46 34.61 -1.92
N VAL A 435 1.08 33.89 -0.85
CA VAL A 435 0.57 32.50 -0.96
C VAL A 435 -0.72 32.48 -1.79
N HIS A 436 -1.59 33.50 -1.67
CA HIS A 436 -2.81 33.61 -2.47
C HIS A 436 -2.53 33.63 -3.98
N ARG A 437 -1.36 34.12 -4.39
CA ARG A 437 -0.96 34.16 -5.82
C ARG A 437 -0.49 32.82 -6.36
N CYS A 438 -0.27 31.82 -5.50
CA CYS A 438 0.04 30.46 -5.90
C CYS A 438 -1.23 29.70 -6.35
N THR A 439 -1.88 30.18 -7.42
CA THR A 439 -3.24 29.75 -7.83
C THR A 439 -3.35 28.26 -8.18
N ARG A 440 -2.21 27.59 -8.49
CA ARG A 440 -2.14 26.17 -8.83
C ARG A 440 -1.90 25.26 -7.61
N LEU A 441 -1.91 25.81 -6.40
CA LEU A 441 -1.56 25.08 -5.20
C LEU A 441 -2.52 23.92 -4.95
N GLN A 442 -1.96 22.74 -4.73
CA GLN A 442 -2.64 21.47 -4.44
C GLN A 442 -2.40 21.02 -2.99
N LEU A 443 -1.20 21.29 -2.47
CA LEU A 443 -0.77 20.94 -1.13
C LEU A 443 -0.10 22.14 -0.48
N LEU A 444 -0.60 22.52 0.70
CA LEU A 444 -0.02 23.53 1.58
C LEU A 444 0.19 22.96 2.98
N ASP A 445 1.44 22.87 3.41
CA ASP A 445 1.81 22.46 4.76
C ASP A 445 2.71 23.52 5.42
N LEU A 446 2.12 24.27 6.35
CA LEU A 446 2.79 25.25 7.21
C LEU A 446 2.72 24.82 8.69
N SER A 447 2.49 23.54 8.95
CA SER A 447 2.28 23.00 10.29
C SER A 447 3.54 23.11 11.18
N TRP A 448 3.35 23.05 12.47
CA TRP A 448 4.43 23.08 13.46
C TRP A 448 5.32 24.33 13.36
N ASN A 449 4.68 25.49 13.21
CA ASN A 449 5.33 26.80 13.24
C ASN A 449 4.79 27.66 14.40
N ARG A 450 5.06 28.95 14.39
CA ARG A 450 4.53 29.96 15.33
C ARG A 450 3.77 31.05 14.60
N LEU A 451 3.17 30.69 13.45
CA LEU A 451 2.39 31.62 12.66
C LEU A 451 1.15 32.06 13.43
N GLY A 452 0.80 33.34 13.35
CA GLY A 452 -0.30 33.95 14.07
C GLY A 452 -1.24 34.74 13.16
N GLY A 453 -2.09 35.56 13.81
CA GLY A 453 -3.14 36.30 13.11
C GLY A 453 -4.31 35.41 12.70
N MET A 454 -5.21 35.95 11.90
CA MET A 454 -6.37 35.21 11.38
C MET A 454 -5.97 34.41 10.13
N ILE A 455 -6.59 33.24 9.93
CA ILE A 455 -6.50 32.53 8.66
C ILE A 455 -7.29 33.35 7.63
N PRO A 456 -6.67 33.78 6.53
CA PRO A 456 -7.34 34.66 5.58
C PRO A 456 -8.45 33.95 4.78
N SER A 457 -9.53 34.66 4.46
CA SER A 457 -10.66 34.12 3.70
C SER A 457 -10.28 33.74 2.25
N TRP A 458 -9.23 34.37 1.67
CA TRP A 458 -8.76 34.01 0.33
C TRP A 458 -8.27 32.57 0.20
N ILE A 459 -8.08 31.84 1.30
CA ILE A 459 -7.70 30.42 1.27
C ILE A 459 -8.76 29.56 0.51
N GLY A 460 -10.01 29.98 0.50
CA GLY A 460 -11.08 29.34 -0.27
C GLY A 460 -11.01 29.53 -1.78
N ASN A 461 -10.15 30.43 -2.27
CA ASN A 461 -10.03 30.72 -3.71
C ASN A 461 -9.22 29.67 -4.48
N PHE A 462 -8.52 28.76 -3.80
CA PHE A 462 -7.73 27.73 -4.43
C PHE A 462 -8.58 26.66 -5.11
N GLN A 463 -8.48 26.55 -6.41
CA GLN A 463 -9.27 25.60 -7.21
C GLN A 463 -8.84 24.14 -7.03
N SER A 464 -7.54 23.90 -6.75
CA SER A 464 -6.94 22.57 -6.75
C SER A 464 -6.45 22.11 -5.37
N LEU A 465 -6.57 22.95 -4.35
CA LEU A 465 -6.08 22.63 -3.00
C LEU A 465 -6.91 21.49 -2.39
N PHE A 466 -6.25 20.39 -2.07
CA PHE A 466 -6.87 19.24 -1.42
C PHE A 466 -6.18 18.82 -0.13
N TYR A 467 -5.00 19.36 0.16
CA TYR A 467 -4.28 19.14 1.39
C TYR A 467 -3.89 20.48 2.02
N LEU A 468 -4.46 20.76 3.19
CA LEU A 468 -4.20 21.96 3.96
C LEU A 468 -3.83 21.56 5.39
N ASP A 469 -2.59 21.80 5.80
CA ASP A 469 -2.12 21.58 7.16
C ASP A 469 -1.53 22.88 7.75
N LEU A 470 -2.27 23.50 8.64
CA LEU A 470 -1.89 24.67 9.42
C LEU A 470 -1.80 24.33 10.92
N SER A 471 -1.79 23.05 11.27
CA SER A 471 -1.81 22.59 12.66
C SER A 471 -0.56 23.02 13.44
N ASN A 472 -0.71 23.10 14.75
CA ASN A 472 0.37 23.46 15.67
C ASN A 472 1.05 24.80 15.32
N ASN A 473 0.21 25.84 15.34
CA ASN A 473 0.56 27.25 15.14
C ASN A 473 -0.09 28.11 16.23
N SER A 474 -0.16 29.41 16.00
CA SER A 474 -0.81 30.40 16.90
C SER A 474 -1.95 31.17 16.20
N PHE A 475 -2.59 30.57 15.22
CA PHE A 475 -3.70 31.21 14.51
C PHE A 475 -4.89 31.47 15.44
N VAL A 476 -5.52 32.65 15.27
CA VAL A 476 -6.64 33.14 16.09
C VAL A 476 -7.86 33.47 15.22
N GLY A 477 -8.98 33.76 15.85
CA GLY A 477 -10.24 34.13 15.16
C GLY A 477 -11.01 32.90 14.70
N GLU A 478 -12.04 33.11 13.89
CA GLU A 478 -12.90 32.04 13.39
C GLU A 478 -12.24 31.31 12.21
N ILE A 479 -12.59 30.04 12.03
CA ILE A 479 -12.24 29.29 10.82
C ILE A 479 -12.95 29.96 9.64
N PRO A 480 -12.23 30.37 8.57
CA PRO A 480 -12.87 30.96 7.40
C PRO A 480 -13.90 30.01 6.78
N LYS A 481 -15.12 30.48 6.56
CA LYS A 481 -16.18 29.67 5.93
C LYS A 481 -15.81 29.21 4.51
N GLU A 482 -14.94 29.95 3.85
CA GLU A 482 -14.46 29.71 2.50
C GLU A 482 -13.67 28.39 2.39
N ILE A 483 -13.09 27.90 3.48
CA ILE A 483 -12.45 26.56 3.50
C ILE A 483 -13.47 25.45 3.16
N THR A 484 -14.75 25.66 3.53
CA THR A 484 -15.82 24.70 3.24
C THR A 484 -16.26 24.70 1.77
N GLU A 485 -15.72 25.58 0.98
CA GLU A 485 -16.06 25.78 -0.44
C GLU A 485 -14.92 25.37 -1.39
N LEU A 486 -13.80 24.84 -0.87
CA LEU A 486 -12.63 24.38 -1.64
C LEU A 486 -13.02 23.27 -2.62
N PRO A 487 -12.95 23.52 -3.97
CA PRO A 487 -13.39 22.55 -4.97
C PRO A 487 -12.60 21.25 -4.92
N GLY A 488 -11.29 21.31 -4.64
CA GLY A 488 -10.41 20.14 -4.52
C GLY A 488 -10.78 19.18 -3.39
N LEU A 489 -11.54 19.66 -2.37
CA LEU A 489 -12.04 18.87 -1.25
C LEU A 489 -13.49 18.40 -1.44
N ILE A 490 -14.23 19.02 -2.39
CA ILE A 490 -15.61 18.65 -2.71
C ILE A 490 -15.65 17.59 -3.81
N ASN A 491 -14.96 17.84 -4.94
CA ASN A 491 -14.98 17.00 -6.14
C ASN A 491 -13.56 16.86 -6.68
N ARG A 492 -12.89 15.78 -6.34
CA ARG A 492 -11.52 15.52 -6.81
C ARG A 492 -11.54 14.92 -8.21
N ASN A 493 -11.60 15.75 -9.24
CA ASN A 493 -11.28 15.33 -10.60
C ASN A 493 -9.76 15.31 -10.77
N LEU A 494 -9.14 14.20 -10.42
CA LEU A 494 -7.73 13.97 -10.76
C LEU A 494 -7.64 13.69 -12.26
N SER A 495 -7.22 14.68 -13.04
CA SER A 495 -6.77 14.40 -14.41
C SER A 495 -5.57 13.47 -14.33
N MET A 496 -5.70 12.29 -14.91
CA MET A 496 -4.65 11.28 -15.00
C MET A 496 -3.42 11.85 -15.69
N ALA A 497 -2.22 11.50 -15.16
CA ALA A 497 -0.93 11.64 -15.79
C ALA A 497 -0.35 13.05 -15.93
N GLU A 498 -0.01 13.68 -14.80
CA GLU A 498 1.11 14.61 -14.81
C GLU A 498 2.41 13.87 -14.45
N PRO A 499 3.56 14.21 -15.05
CA PRO A 499 4.83 13.62 -14.65
C PRO A 499 5.06 13.86 -13.16
N SER A 500 5.21 12.78 -12.40
CA SER A 500 5.66 12.87 -11.01
C SER A 500 7.12 13.30 -10.98
N ALA A 501 7.51 14.03 -9.94
CA ALA A 501 8.94 14.23 -9.66
C ALA A 501 9.62 12.86 -9.54
N ASP A 502 10.86 12.74 -10.02
CA ASP A 502 11.64 11.50 -9.92
C ASP A 502 11.93 11.09 -8.47
N PHE A 503 11.67 11.99 -7.52
CA PHE A 503 11.93 11.78 -6.10
C PHE A 503 10.65 11.81 -5.27
N PRO A 504 10.57 10.98 -4.23
CA PRO A 504 9.44 10.99 -3.32
C PRO A 504 9.41 12.24 -2.44
N LEU A 505 8.20 12.67 -2.08
CA LEU A 505 7.96 13.67 -1.05
C LEU A 505 8.03 13.02 0.33
N PHE A 506 8.72 13.64 1.27
CA PHE A 506 8.83 13.20 2.66
C PHE A 506 8.11 14.17 3.57
N MET A 507 7.07 13.71 4.26
CA MET A 507 6.42 14.46 5.32
C MET A 507 6.78 13.93 6.69
N LYS A 508 7.09 14.82 7.61
CA LYS A 508 7.39 14.49 9.00
C LYS A 508 6.45 15.27 9.91
N ARG A 509 5.48 14.58 10.51
CA ARG A 509 4.45 15.20 11.35
C ARG A 509 4.94 15.68 12.73
N ASN A 510 6.12 15.24 13.19
CA ASN A 510 6.76 15.77 14.42
C ASN A 510 8.27 15.46 14.42
N VAL A 511 9.03 16.05 15.34
CA VAL A 511 10.50 15.89 15.42
C VAL A 511 10.93 14.44 15.60
N SER A 512 10.14 13.64 16.31
CA SER A 512 10.43 12.22 16.59
C SER A 512 9.77 11.25 15.60
N ALA A 513 8.83 11.70 14.78
CA ALA A 513 8.21 10.83 13.78
C ALA A 513 9.16 10.51 12.61
N ARG A 514 9.12 9.29 12.13
CA ARG A 514 9.71 8.96 10.83
C ARG A 514 8.93 9.68 9.74
N GLY A 515 9.64 10.25 8.76
CA GLY A 515 8.98 10.91 7.63
C GLY A 515 8.20 9.88 6.81
N LEU A 516 6.94 10.19 6.52
CA LEU A 516 6.17 9.44 5.55
C LEU A 516 6.66 9.78 4.14
N GLN A 517 6.78 8.78 3.29
CA GLN A 517 7.21 8.92 1.91
C GLN A 517 6.02 8.80 0.98
N TYR A 518 5.86 9.77 0.08
CA TYR A 518 4.82 9.76 -0.95
C TYR A 518 5.48 9.89 -2.32
N ASN A 519 5.22 8.93 -3.20
CA ASN A 519 5.82 8.92 -4.53
C ASN A 519 5.15 9.89 -5.50
N GLN A 520 3.93 10.33 -5.19
CA GLN A 520 3.18 11.31 -5.98
C GLN A 520 2.42 12.26 -5.06
N VAL A 521 2.22 13.50 -5.50
CA VAL A 521 1.40 14.49 -4.78
C VAL A 521 -0.03 13.96 -4.59
N THR A 522 -0.55 13.27 -5.59
CA THR A 522 -1.89 12.69 -5.58
C THR A 522 -2.10 11.55 -4.57
N SER A 523 -1.02 10.98 -4.02
CA SER A 523 -1.09 9.94 -3.00
C SER A 523 -1.35 10.46 -1.59
N PHE A 524 -1.30 11.79 -1.37
CA PHE A 524 -1.65 12.37 -0.08
C PHE A 524 -3.16 12.27 0.16
N PRO A 525 -3.59 11.87 1.38
CA PRO A 525 -5.01 11.88 1.71
C PRO A 525 -5.52 13.33 1.78
N PRO A 526 -6.67 13.63 1.18
CA PRO A 526 -7.30 14.95 1.31
C PRO A 526 -7.50 15.32 2.78
N THR A 527 -6.92 16.46 3.18
CA THR A 527 -6.75 16.81 4.60
C THR A 527 -7.10 18.27 4.85
N VAL A 528 -7.79 18.52 5.96
CA VAL A 528 -7.92 19.83 6.61
C VAL A 528 -7.46 19.68 8.06
N ALA A 529 -6.25 20.10 8.37
CA ALA A 529 -5.67 20.04 9.69
C ALA A 529 -5.42 21.45 10.23
N LEU A 530 -6.24 21.88 11.21
CA LEU A 530 -6.19 23.18 11.89
C LEU A 530 -5.99 22.99 13.40
N GLY A 531 -5.72 21.79 13.86
CA GLY A 531 -5.55 21.45 15.27
C GLY A 531 -4.36 22.18 15.92
N TRP A 532 -4.37 22.31 17.25
CA TRP A 532 -3.33 22.98 18.00
C TRP A 532 -3.09 24.44 17.56
N ASN A 533 -4.14 25.24 17.62
CA ASN A 533 -4.15 26.68 17.39
C ASN A 533 -4.94 27.39 18.47
N SER A 534 -5.25 28.67 18.27
CA SER A 534 -6.10 29.48 19.14
C SER A 534 -7.40 29.90 18.43
N LEU A 535 -7.90 29.07 17.52
CA LEU A 535 -9.11 29.34 16.75
C LEU A 535 -10.35 29.29 17.64
N ASN A 536 -11.31 30.16 17.38
CA ASN A 536 -12.57 30.25 18.11
C ASN A 536 -13.78 30.19 17.18
N GLY A 537 -14.97 30.55 17.68
CA GLY A 537 -16.23 30.49 16.93
C GLY A 537 -16.80 29.08 16.85
N SER A 538 -17.63 28.82 15.87
CA SER A 538 -18.34 27.55 15.72
C SER A 538 -17.85 26.79 14.48
N ILE A 539 -18.05 25.47 14.50
CA ILE A 539 -17.78 24.61 13.33
C ILE A 539 -18.88 24.88 12.29
N TRP A 540 -18.49 25.29 11.11
CA TRP A 540 -19.45 25.61 10.04
C TRP A 540 -20.20 24.36 9.57
N PRO A 541 -21.53 24.39 9.46
CA PRO A 541 -22.32 23.27 8.93
C PRO A 541 -21.93 22.87 7.50
N LYS A 542 -21.41 23.82 6.71
CA LYS A 542 -20.96 23.57 5.34
C LYS A 542 -19.74 22.64 5.22
N PHE A 543 -19.02 22.35 6.32
CA PHE A 543 -17.99 21.29 6.28
C PHE A 543 -18.54 19.95 5.77
N GLY A 544 -19.82 19.68 6.00
CA GLY A 544 -20.50 18.51 5.44
C GLY A 544 -20.50 18.41 3.91
N ASN A 545 -20.16 19.48 3.19
CA ASN A 545 -20.04 19.47 1.73
C ASN A 545 -18.70 18.87 1.24
N LEU A 546 -17.70 18.79 2.12
CA LEU A 546 -16.34 18.32 1.78
C LEU A 546 -16.29 16.79 1.73
N LYS A 547 -16.92 16.21 0.72
CA LYS A 547 -17.13 14.75 0.60
C LYS A 547 -15.83 13.95 0.48
N ASN A 548 -14.78 14.55 -0.05
CA ASN A 548 -13.51 13.87 -0.33
C ASN A 548 -12.48 14.02 0.81
N VAL A 549 -12.79 14.72 1.89
CA VAL A 549 -11.86 14.86 3.02
C VAL A 549 -11.76 13.55 3.78
N HIS A 550 -10.53 13.08 3.97
CA HIS A 550 -10.19 11.91 4.77
C HIS A 550 -9.81 12.28 6.20
N ILE A 551 -9.18 13.43 6.39
CA ILE A 551 -8.72 13.89 7.71
C ILE A 551 -9.24 15.30 7.99
N LEU A 552 -10.04 15.43 9.05
CA LEU A 552 -10.43 16.70 9.64
C LEU A 552 -9.93 16.75 11.08
N ASP A 553 -8.90 17.57 11.31
CA ASP A 553 -8.35 17.81 12.65
C ASP A 553 -8.58 19.27 13.06
N LEU A 554 -9.47 19.49 14.02
CA LEU A 554 -9.77 20.77 14.65
C LEU A 554 -9.43 20.76 16.15
N SER A 555 -8.68 19.76 16.61
CA SER A 555 -8.37 19.54 18.01
C SER A 555 -7.56 20.70 18.62
N ARG A 556 -7.64 20.85 19.96
CA ARG A 556 -6.85 21.81 20.71
C ARG A 556 -6.94 23.24 20.15
N ASN A 557 -8.17 23.75 20.18
CA ASN A 557 -8.58 25.11 19.85
C ASN A 557 -9.55 25.64 20.90
N PHE A 558 -10.18 26.78 20.66
CA PHE A 558 -11.23 27.37 21.49
C PHE A 558 -12.60 27.33 20.79
N LEU A 559 -12.83 26.35 19.93
CA LEU A 559 -14.08 26.20 19.19
C LEU A 559 -15.25 25.94 20.13
N SER A 560 -16.39 26.54 19.87
CA SER A 560 -17.57 26.50 20.70
C SER A 560 -18.82 26.13 19.90
N GLY A 561 -19.97 26.11 20.56
CA GLY A 561 -21.24 25.75 19.91
C GLY A 561 -21.44 24.25 19.77
N LYS A 562 -22.35 23.83 18.91
CA LYS A 562 -22.69 22.40 18.71
C LYS A 562 -21.91 21.78 17.56
N ILE A 563 -21.67 20.49 17.64
CA ILE A 563 -21.16 19.70 16.51
C ILE A 563 -22.26 19.66 15.43
N PRO A 564 -22.01 20.14 14.21
CA PRO A 564 -23.04 20.16 13.17
C PRO A 564 -23.43 18.75 12.70
N ALA A 565 -24.73 18.47 12.64
CA ALA A 565 -25.25 17.20 12.13
C ALA A 565 -24.88 16.96 10.64
N SER A 566 -24.65 18.03 9.88
CA SER A 566 -24.25 17.99 8.47
C SER A 566 -22.84 17.42 8.23
N LEU A 567 -21.97 17.33 9.26
CA LEU A 567 -20.67 16.66 9.12
C LEU A 567 -20.82 15.21 8.65
N SER A 568 -21.99 14.59 8.87
CA SER A 568 -22.33 13.28 8.30
C SER A 568 -22.32 13.22 6.77
N GLY A 569 -22.23 14.36 6.08
CA GLY A 569 -22.07 14.46 4.64
C GLY A 569 -20.62 14.28 4.14
N MET A 570 -19.63 14.26 5.03
CA MET A 570 -18.21 14.01 4.72
C MET A 570 -17.96 12.50 4.53
N THR A 571 -18.49 11.96 3.48
CA THR A 571 -18.61 10.50 3.27
C THR A 571 -17.28 9.74 3.20
N SER A 572 -16.17 10.39 2.89
CA SER A 572 -14.82 9.78 2.83
C SER A 572 -14.01 10.00 4.12
N LEU A 573 -14.62 10.56 5.18
CA LEU A 573 -13.89 10.95 6.39
C LEU A 573 -13.42 9.73 7.19
N GLU A 574 -12.10 9.62 7.39
CA GLU A 574 -11.43 8.55 8.14
C GLU A 574 -11.00 9.02 9.55
N THR A 575 -10.68 10.30 9.68
CA THR A 575 -10.26 10.88 10.96
C THR A 575 -11.05 12.15 11.23
N LEU A 576 -11.71 12.19 12.40
CA LEU A 576 -12.35 13.39 12.95
C LEU A 576 -11.86 13.64 14.37
N ASP A 577 -11.01 14.64 14.53
CA ASP A 577 -10.49 15.03 15.85
C ASP A 577 -10.99 16.43 16.23
N LEU A 578 -11.89 16.49 17.19
CA LEU A 578 -12.48 17.71 17.75
C LEU A 578 -12.08 17.90 19.23
N SER A 579 -11.16 17.09 19.74
CA SER A 579 -10.78 17.06 21.15
C SER A 579 -10.18 18.38 21.63
N TYR A 580 -10.25 18.63 22.93
CA TYR A 580 -9.72 19.83 23.57
C TYR A 580 -10.24 21.14 22.94
N ASN A 581 -11.55 21.31 23.01
CA ASN A 581 -12.29 22.52 22.59
C ASN A 581 -13.36 22.90 23.65
N ASN A 582 -14.19 23.88 23.34
CA ASN A 582 -15.32 24.29 24.18
C ASN A 582 -16.67 23.94 23.52
N LEU A 583 -16.74 22.83 22.79
CA LEU A 583 -17.93 22.36 22.11
C LEU A 583 -19.00 21.92 23.14
N SER A 584 -20.26 22.16 22.83
CA SER A 584 -21.40 21.91 23.73
C SER A 584 -22.52 21.14 23.02
N GLY A 585 -23.52 20.69 23.79
CA GLY A 585 -24.63 19.86 23.26
C GLY A 585 -24.24 18.40 23.14
N GLY A 586 -24.96 17.64 22.33
CA GLY A 586 -24.71 16.21 22.12
C GLY A 586 -23.95 15.93 20.84
N ILE A 587 -23.44 14.70 20.72
CA ILE A 587 -22.92 14.18 19.45
C ILE A 587 -24.13 13.91 18.53
N PRO A 588 -24.18 14.47 17.32
CA PRO A 588 -25.30 14.23 16.41
C PRO A 588 -25.39 12.76 16.01
N SER A 589 -26.57 12.16 16.15
CA SER A 589 -26.80 10.76 15.75
C SER A 589 -26.56 10.49 14.27
N SER A 590 -26.65 11.53 13.42
CA SER A 590 -26.34 11.41 11.97
C SER A 590 -24.89 11.04 11.69
N LEU A 591 -23.94 11.27 12.60
CA LEU A 591 -22.53 10.94 12.42
C LEU A 591 -22.28 9.43 12.36
N VAL A 592 -23.23 8.59 12.76
CA VAL A 592 -23.16 7.13 12.56
C VAL A 592 -23.06 6.74 11.08
N ARG A 593 -23.40 7.67 10.15
CA ARG A 593 -23.26 7.48 8.70
C ARG A 593 -21.84 7.69 8.16
N LEU A 594 -20.90 8.11 8.98
CA LEU A 594 -19.49 8.23 8.61
C LEU A 594 -18.82 6.83 8.71
N TYR A 595 -19.08 6.00 7.72
CA TYR A 595 -18.70 4.58 7.74
C TYR A 595 -17.19 4.35 7.66
N PHE A 596 -16.42 5.30 7.12
CA PHE A 596 -14.96 5.22 7.02
C PHE A 596 -14.23 5.75 8.24
N LEU A 597 -14.96 6.29 9.22
CA LEU A 597 -14.37 6.93 10.37
C LEU A 597 -13.65 5.90 11.24
N SER A 598 -12.34 5.86 11.13
CA SER A 598 -11.45 4.96 11.89
C SER A 598 -10.88 5.61 13.14
N LYS A 599 -10.85 6.94 13.19
CA LYS A 599 -10.40 7.73 14.34
C LYS A 599 -11.41 8.83 14.63
N PHE A 600 -11.94 8.82 15.84
CA PHE A 600 -12.85 9.84 16.35
C PHE A 600 -12.40 10.29 17.73
N SER A 601 -12.42 11.60 17.99
CA SER A 601 -12.20 12.12 19.33
C SER A 601 -12.96 13.43 19.54
N VAL A 602 -13.70 13.48 20.63
CA VAL A 602 -14.34 14.68 21.16
C VAL A 602 -13.96 14.94 22.61
N ALA A 603 -12.90 14.26 23.07
CA ALA A 603 -12.43 14.34 24.45
C ALA A 603 -12.15 15.79 24.88
N TYR A 604 -12.32 16.07 26.16
CA TYR A 604 -12.06 17.39 26.76
C TYR A 604 -12.85 18.52 26.07
N ASN A 605 -14.18 18.32 26.01
CA ASN A 605 -15.17 19.29 25.56
C ASN A 605 -16.31 19.43 26.59
N ASN A 606 -17.20 20.39 26.42
CA ASN A 606 -18.40 20.57 27.26
C ASN A 606 -19.62 19.84 26.67
N LEU A 607 -19.43 18.70 26.07
CA LEU A 607 -20.47 17.88 25.45
C LEU A 607 -21.24 17.10 26.51
N SER A 608 -22.55 16.87 26.29
CA SER A 608 -23.44 16.14 27.19
C SER A 608 -24.52 15.36 26.43
N GLY A 609 -25.10 14.37 27.07
CA GLY A 609 -26.10 13.49 26.46
C GLY A 609 -25.53 12.15 26.01
N PRO A 610 -26.31 11.29 25.36
CA PRO A 610 -25.88 9.95 24.98
C PRO A 610 -24.87 9.98 23.84
N VAL A 611 -23.87 9.11 23.92
CA VAL A 611 -23.03 8.75 22.78
C VAL A 611 -23.91 8.03 21.75
N PRO A 612 -23.87 8.38 20.45
CA PRO A 612 -24.64 7.67 19.44
C PRO A 612 -24.31 6.17 19.43
N ASN A 613 -25.33 5.34 19.42
CA ASN A 613 -25.17 3.90 19.29
C ASN A 613 -25.36 3.51 17.81
N GLY A 614 -24.32 2.97 17.18
CA GLY A 614 -24.31 2.54 15.78
C GLY A 614 -23.17 3.11 14.95
N GLY A 615 -23.03 2.65 13.71
CA GLY A 615 -21.88 2.98 12.84
C GLY A 615 -20.55 2.59 13.48
N GLN A 616 -19.56 3.45 13.41
CA GLN A 616 -18.22 3.23 13.99
C GLN A 616 -18.12 3.58 15.50
N PHE A 617 -19.15 4.20 16.08
CA PHE A 617 -19.09 4.71 17.47
C PHE A 617 -18.78 3.66 18.51
N PRO A 618 -19.32 2.42 18.44
CA PRO A 618 -18.94 1.34 19.37
C PRO A 618 -17.47 0.91 19.29
N THR A 619 -16.74 1.26 18.25
CA THR A 619 -15.33 0.89 18.07
C THR A 619 -14.35 1.91 18.65
N PHE A 620 -14.81 3.12 19.00
CA PHE A 620 -13.92 4.14 19.52
C PHE A 620 -13.60 3.90 20.99
N PRO A 621 -12.36 4.12 21.41
CA PRO A 621 -11.95 3.91 22.80
C PRO A 621 -12.60 4.96 23.72
N ASN A 622 -12.77 4.64 25.00
CA ASN A 622 -13.32 5.55 26.00
C ASN A 622 -12.56 6.89 26.06
N SER A 623 -11.26 6.86 25.75
CA SER A 623 -10.43 8.07 25.64
C SER A 623 -10.91 9.07 24.58
N SER A 624 -11.71 8.63 23.61
CA SER A 624 -12.32 9.50 22.60
C SER A 624 -13.38 10.45 23.19
N PHE A 625 -13.93 10.11 24.35
CA PHE A 625 -15.02 10.80 25.02
C PHE A 625 -14.62 11.36 26.39
N GLU A 626 -13.38 11.14 26.83
CA GLU A 626 -12.86 11.53 28.12
C GLU A 626 -12.98 13.05 28.37
N GLY A 627 -13.19 13.46 29.62
CA GLY A 627 -13.31 14.88 29.98
C GLY A 627 -14.58 15.56 29.42
N THR A 628 -15.61 14.78 29.10
CA THR A 628 -16.95 15.28 28.67
C THR A 628 -18.01 14.89 29.71
N LYS A 629 -19.24 15.38 29.51
CA LYS A 629 -20.44 14.99 30.27
C LYS A 629 -21.34 14.04 29.45
N LEU A 630 -20.74 13.31 28.53
CA LEU A 630 -21.44 12.32 27.73
C LEU A 630 -21.75 11.07 28.59
N CYS A 631 -22.76 10.32 28.19
CA CYS A 631 -23.16 9.09 28.87
C CYS A 631 -23.46 7.97 27.85
N GLY A 632 -23.45 6.70 28.28
CA GLY A 632 -23.74 5.52 27.43
C GLY A 632 -22.61 4.48 27.43
N ASP A 633 -22.52 3.66 26.41
CA ASP A 633 -21.65 2.48 26.40
C ASP A 633 -20.15 2.77 26.58
N HIS A 634 -19.66 3.98 26.25
CA HIS A 634 -18.27 4.42 26.36
C HIS A 634 -18.06 5.57 27.37
N ALA A 635 -19.07 5.85 28.18
CA ALA A 635 -19.10 6.94 29.14
C ALA A 635 -19.91 6.49 30.38
N PRO A 636 -19.95 7.23 31.50
CA PRO A 636 -20.79 6.89 32.61
C PRO A 636 -22.24 6.62 32.21
N PRO A 637 -22.97 5.68 32.85
CA PRO A 637 -24.34 5.37 32.48
C PRO A 637 -25.21 6.62 32.53
N CYS A 638 -26.12 6.78 31.58
CA CYS A 638 -27.01 7.92 31.53
C CYS A 638 -27.91 7.94 32.76
N PRO A 639 -28.14 9.12 33.41
CA PRO A 639 -29.06 9.23 34.52
C PRO A 639 -30.45 8.78 34.07
N THR A 640 -30.98 7.73 34.66
CA THR A 640 -32.36 7.30 34.47
C THR A 640 -33.29 8.39 35.02
N SER A 641 -34.03 9.01 34.12
CA SER A 641 -35.12 9.90 34.55
C SER A 641 -36.16 9.05 35.28
N GLN A 642 -36.20 9.18 36.60
CA GLN A 642 -37.34 8.68 37.37
C GLN A 642 -38.58 9.47 36.91
N ASN A 643 -39.44 8.81 36.18
CA ASN A 643 -40.76 9.33 35.86
C ASN A 643 -41.58 9.44 37.09
N HIS A 644 -41.75 10.64 37.63
CA HIS A 644 -42.88 10.96 38.46
C HIS A 644 -44.12 11.02 37.58
N THR A 645 -44.94 10.00 37.64
CA THR A 645 -46.29 9.99 37.09
C THR A 645 -47.22 10.84 37.94
N GLU A 646 -47.63 11.99 37.47
CA GLU A 646 -48.89 12.62 37.86
C GLU A 646 -49.89 12.49 36.72
N PRO A 647 -51.14 12.15 36.96
CA PRO A 647 -52.15 12.00 35.94
C PRO A 647 -52.84 13.33 35.65
N SER A 648 -52.72 13.86 34.47
CA SER A 648 -53.60 14.93 33.98
C SER A 648 -54.32 14.49 32.72
N ASN A 649 -55.63 14.33 32.85
CA ASN A 649 -56.61 14.24 31.78
C ASN A 649 -56.52 15.46 30.88
N HIS A 650 -56.22 15.30 29.60
CA HIS A 650 -56.71 16.11 28.46
C HIS A 650 -56.13 15.49 27.15
N ALA A 651 -56.82 14.52 26.64
CA ALA A 651 -56.58 14.03 25.29
C ALA A 651 -57.89 13.65 24.60
N THR A 652 -58.56 14.63 24.06
CA THR A 652 -59.61 14.45 23.04
C THR A 652 -59.93 15.76 22.32
N ARG A 653 -59.03 16.25 21.46
CA ARG A 653 -59.46 17.28 20.47
C ARG A 653 -58.63 17.37 19.17
N ASN A 654 -57.58 16.63 19.00
CA ASN A 654 -56.74 16.84 17.77
C ASN A 654 -56.68 15.65 16.81
N ARG A 655 -57.64 14.67 16.89
CA ARG A 655 -57.62 13.48 16.00
C ARG A 655 -58.28 13.67 14.64
N ASN A 656 -59.07 14.76 14.47
CA ASN A 656 -59.87 14.98 13.25
C ASN A 656 -59.21 15.87 12.18
N ILE A 657 -58.13 16.59 12.51
CA ILE A 657 -57.40 17.46 11.55
C ILE A 657 -56.34 16.66 10.79
N GLY A 658 -55.70 15.68 11.42
CA GLY A 658 -54.66 14.84 10.76
C GLY A 658 -55.21 13.91 9.68
N MET A 659 -56.50 13.48 9.80
CA MET A 659 -57.11 12.58 8.82
C MET A 659 -57.55 13.31 7.54
N ALA A 660 -57.92 14.58 7.62
CA ALA A 660 -58.31 15.36 6.43
C ALA A 660 -57.11 15.75 5.54
N ILE A 661 -55.93 15.96 6.13
CA ILE A 661 -54.69 16.29 5.40
C ILE A 661 -54.12 15.05 4.75
N GLY A 662 -54.15 13.87 5.39
CA GLY A 662 -53.68 12.61 4.86
C GLY A 662 -54.47 12.14 3.61
N ILE A 663 -55.77 12.36 3.56
CA ILE A 663 -56.62 11.96 2.43
C ILE A 663 -56.39 12.85 1.20
N SER A 664 -56.13 14.16 1.38
CA SER A 664 -55.85 15.07 0.26
C SER A 664 -54.47 14.79 -0.41
N PHE A 665 -53.44 14.47 0.37
CA PHE A 665 -52.14 14.09 -0.20
C PHE A 665 -52.15 12.71 -0.84
N GLY A 666 -52.93 11.76 -0.34
CA GLY A 666 -53.09 10.44 -0.94
C GLY A 666 -53.78 10.51 -2.30
N ALA A 667 -54.83 11.33 -2.42
CA ALA A 667 -55.57 11.50 -3.67
C ALA A 667 -54.75 12.16 -4.80
N THR A 668 -53.95 13.19 -4.45
CA THR A 668 -53.05 13.86 -5.42
C THR A 668 -51.90 12.95 -5.87
N PHE A 669 -51.35 12.12 -4.96
CA PHE A 669 -50.30 11.14 -5.31
C PHE A 669 -50.83 10.06 -6.23
N LEU A 670 -52.05 9.50 -5.99
CA LEU A 670 -52.65 8.51 -6.86
C LEU A 670 -53.01 9.09 -8.23
N LEU A 671 -53.45 10.34 -8.31
CA LEU A 671 -53.73 11.02 -9.58
C LEU A 671 -52.46 11.23 -10.39
N ALA A 672 -51.34 11.64 -9.74
CA ALA A 672 -50.06 11.79 -10.39
C ALA A 672 -49.47 10.43 -10.89
N LEU A 673 -49.66 9.36 -10.11
CA LEU A 673 -49.28 8.02 -10.49
C LEU A 673 -50.08 7.51 -11.70
N MET A 674 -51.37 7.78 -11.72
CA MET A 674 -52.26 7.40 -12.82
C MET A 674 -51.92 8.18 -14.11
N VAL A 675 -51.61 9.48 -14.02
CA VAL A 675 -51.17 10.29 -15.19
C VAL A 675 -49.81 9.77 -15.68
N MET A 676 -48.89 9.35 -14.81
CA MET A 676 -47.62 8.79 -15.19
C MET A 676 -47.78 7.44 -15.89
N ILE A 677 -48.69 6.59 -15.45
CA ILE A 677 -49.04 5.33 -16.10
C ILE A 677 -49.66 5.55 -17.47
N LEU A 678 -50.57 6.55 -17.59
CA LEU A 678 -51.18 6.86 -18.88
C LEU A 678 -50.17 7.47 -19.86
N MET A 679 -49.26 8.29 -19.43
CA MET A 679 -48.17 8.83 -20.25
C MET A 679 -47.17 7.71 -20.68
N ARG A 680 -46.94 6.69 -19.84
CA ARG A 680 -46.18 5.51 -20.24
C ARG A 680 -46.94 4.60 -21.23
N ALA A 681 -48.26 4.51 -21.12
CA ALA A 681 -49.08 3.75 -22.07
C ALA A 681 -49.16 4.44 -23.45
N HIS A 682 -49.16 5.79 -23.47
CA HIS A 682 -49.22 6.54 -24.72
C HIS A 682 -47.92 6.54 -25.52
N ARG A 683 -46.76 6.29 -24.85
CA ARG A 683 -45.44 6.17 -25.50
C ARG A 683 -45.09 4.76 -26.02
N ARG A 684 -46.01 3.80 -25.88
CA ARG A 684 -45.81 2.40 -26.34
C ARG A 684 -46.49 2.08 -27.69
N GLY A 685 -46.87 3.06 -28.46
CA GLY A 685 -47.62 2.89 -29.69
C GLY A 685 -46.84 3.17 -30.98
N GLU A 686 -45.56 2.79 -31.09
CA GLU A 686 -44.83 2.73 -32.36
C GLU A 686 -43.51 2.00 -32.15
N VAL A 687 -43.46 0.69 -32.30
CA VAL A 687 -42.21 -0.07 -32.48
C VAL A 687 -42.47 -1.26 -33.42
N ASP A 688 -41.66 -1.35 -34.42
CA ASP A 688 -41.61 -2.30 -35.54
C ASP A 688 -41.35 -3.75 -35.06
N PRO A 689 -41.99 -4.77 -35.61
CA PRO A 689 -41.99 -6.15 -35.04
C PRO A 689 -40.69 -6.96 -35.19
N GLU A 690 -39.69 -6.49 -35.90
CA GLU A 690 -38.49 -7.31 -36.17
C GLU A 690 -37.32 -7.17 -35.18
N LYS A 691 -37.43 -6.30 -34.14
CA LYS A 691 -36.37 -6.13 -33.12
C LYS A 691 -36.65 -6.70 -31.73
N GLU A 692 -37.79 -7.36 -31.56
CA GLU A 692 -38.28 -7.80 -30.24
C GLU A 692 -37.81 -9.21 -29.80
N VAL A 693 -37.11 -9.94 -30.64
CA VAL A 693 -36.71 -11.34 -30.33
C VAL A 693 -35.32 -11.42 -29.66
N VAL A 694 -34.46 -10.40 -29.82
CA VAL A 694 -33.10 -10.40 -29.22
C VAL A 694 -33.06 -9.73 -27.86
N GLY A 695 -33.94 -8.76 -27.60
CA GLY A 695 -33.90 -7.99 -26.35
C GLY A 695 -34.62 -8.64 -25.15
N ARG A 696 -35.39 -9.71 -25.35
CA ARG A 696 -36.08 -10.43 -24.27
C ARG A 696 -35.18 -11.43 -23.54
N LYS A 697 -34.22 -12.02 -24.26
CA LYS A 697 -33.29 -13.00 -23.68
C LYS A 697 -32.18 -12.38 -22.82
N GLU A 698 -31.82 -11.15 -23.10
CA GLU A 698 -30.82 -10.44 -22.27
C GLU A 698 -31.42 -9.81 -20.99
N ARG A 699 -32.67 -9.36 -21.02
CA ARG A 699 -33.35 -8.80 -19.83
C ARG A 699 -33.78 -9.86 -18.81
N ASP A 700 -34.10 -11.07 -19.23
CA ASP A 700 -34.42 -12.18 -18.34
C ASP A 700 -33.16 -12.79 -17.70
N ILE A 701 -31.97 -12.57 -18.29
CA ILE A 701 -30.69 -12.99 -17.74
C ILE A 701 -30.18 -11.96 -16.76
N GLU A 702 -30.34 -10.64 -16.97
CA GLU A 702 -29.95 -9.59 -16.02
C GLU A 702 -30.84 -9.56 -14.78
N ASP A 703 -32.12 -9.87 -14.87
CA ASP A 703 -33.02 -9.98 -13.70
C ASP A 703 -32.81 -11.29 -12.90
N LEU A 704 -32.22 -12.34 -13.49
CA LEU A 704 -31.81 -13.55 -12.76
C LEU A 704 -30.45 -13.40 -12.07
N GLU A 705 -29.54 -12.57 -12.59
CA GLU A 705 -28.26 -12.26 -11.97
C GLU A 705 -28.39 -11.28 -10.78
N SER A 706 -29.50 -10.60 -10.61
CA SER A 706 -29.68 -9.56 -9.59
C SER A 706 -29.97 -10.10 -8.17
N ARG A 707 -30.24 -11.42 -7.99
CA ARG A 707 -30.47 -12.06 -6.68
C ARG A 707 -29.80 -13.43 -6.61
N LEU A 708 -28.48 -13.44 -6.45
CA LEU A 708 -27.72 -14.67 -6.33
C LEU A 708 -27.34 -14.95 -4.88
N LEU A 709 -27.86 -16.02 -4.29
CA LEU A 709 -27.39 -16.58 -3.02
C LEU A 709 -26.56 -17.83 -3.31
N VAL A 710 -25.30 -17.81 -2.89
CA VAL A 710 -24.37 -18.94 -3.05
C VAL A 710 -23.92 -19.43 -1.68
N MET A 711 -24.09 -20.73 -1.40
CA MET A 711 -23.58 -21.38 -0.19
C MET A 711 -22.49 -22.40 -0.57
N PHE A 712 -21.41 -22.46 0.20
CA PHE A 712 -20.25 -23.30 -0.13
C PHE A 712 -20.30 -24.72 0.45
N GLN A 713 -21.14 -25.00 1.45
CA GLN A 713 -21.28 -26.35 2.03
C GLN A 713 -22.72 -26.72 2.40
N ASN A 714 -22.99 -28.05 2.35
CA ASN A 714 -24.21 -28.77 2.71
C ASN A 714 -25.33 -28.70 1.68
N LYS A 715 -25.24 -29.61 0.68
CA LYS A 715 -26.26 -29.79 -0.37
C LYS A 715 -27.69 -30.03 0.17
N ASP A 716 -27.84 -30.58 1.38
CA ASP A 716 -29.15 -30.91 1.94
C ASP A 716 -29.87 -29.71 2.60
N ARG A 717 -29.16 -28.62 2.91
CA ARG A 717 -29.73 -27.36 3.45
C ARG A 717 -29.80 -26.20 2.42
N CYS A 718 -29.08 -26.29 1.31
CA CYS A 718 -28.94 -25.22 0.32
C CYS A 718 -30.19 -24.92 -0.52
N GLU A 719 -31.16 -25.84 -0.60
CA GLU A 719 -32.36 -25.60 -1.44
C GLU A 719 -33.37 -24.61 -0.87
N LYS A 720 -33.13 -24.02 0.33
CA LYS A 720 -34.18 -23.26 1.04
C LYS A 720 -33.76 -21.92 1.70
N LEU A 721 -32.50 -21.48 1.64
CA LEU A 721 -32.15 -20.19 2.26
C LEU A 721 -32.36 -19.06 1.24
N SER A 722 -33.17 -18.07 1.60
CA SER A 722 -33.40 -16.87 0.80
C SER A 722 -32.89 -15.60 1.50
N TYR A 723 -32.79 -14.48 0.77
CA TYR A 723 -32.49 -13.17 1.37
C TYR A 723 -33.53 -12.82 2.46
N GLU A 724 -34.77 -13.15 2.25
CA GLU A 724 -35.88 -12.93 3.18
C GLU A 724 -35.68 -13.74 4.49
N ASP A 725 -35.07 -14.93 4.44
CA ASP A 725 -34.78 -15.75 5.62
C ASP A 725 -33.64 -15.10 6.42
N ILE A 726 -32.60 -14.58 5.75
CA ILE A 726 -31.51 -13.82 6.40
C ILE A 726 -32.07 -12.54 7.03
N SER A 727 -32.90 -11.80 6.29
CA SER A 727 -33.54 -10.59 6.80
C SER A 727 -34.38 -10.88 8.04
N ARG A 728 -35.16 -12.00 8.03
CA ARG A 728 -35.97 -12.44 9.15
C ARG A 728 -35.11 -12.88 10.36
N ALA A 729 -34.05 -13.65 10.10
CA ALA A 729 -33.13 -14.14 11.12
C ALA A 729 -32.31 -13.02 11.78
N THR A 730 -32.13 -11.90 11.11
CA THR A 730 -31.50 -10.66 11.64
C THR A 730 -32.48 -9.64 12.15
N ASN A 731 -33.79 -9.94 12.14
CA ASN A 731 -34.88 -9.01 12.45
C ASN A 731 -34.81 -7.73 11.57
N ASN A 732 -34.74 -7.90 10.25
CA ASN A 732 -34.52 -6.84 9.26
C ASN A 732 -33.24 -6.01 9.49
N PHE A 733 -32.16 -6.67 9.87
CA PHE A 733 -30.88 -6.03 10.22
C PHE A 733 -31.03 -5.01 11.34
N ASP A 734 -31.78 -5.40 12.38
CA ASP A 734 -32.00 -4.58 13.57
C ASP A 734 -30.68 -4.32 14.30
N GLN A 735 -30.55 -3.12 14.85
CA GLN A 735 -29.37 -2.68 15.59
C GLN A 735 -29.06 -3.56 16.80
N ALA A 736 -30.08 -4.15 17.45
CA ALA A 736 -29.91 -5.05 18.59
C ALA A 736 -29.18 -6.36 18.21
N ASN A 737 -29.09 -6.70 16.94
CA ASN A 737 -28.40 -7.87 16.42
C ASN A 737 -27.00 -7.57 15.90
N ILE A 738 -26.51 -6.33 16.00
CA ILE A 738 -25.14 -5.98 15.60
C ILE A 738 -24.18 -6.60 16.61
N ILE A 739 -23.20 -7.35 16.09
CA ILE A 739 -22.12 -8.00 16.84
C ILE A 739 -20.74 -7.47 16.49
N GLY A 740 -20.65 -6.63 15.45
CA GLY A 740 -19.41 -5.99 15.05
C GLY A 740 -19.66 -4.93 14.00
N CYS A 741 -18.81 -3.90 14.02
CA CYS A 741 -18.75 -2.85 13.02
C CYS A 741 -17.31 -2.73 12.56
N GLY A 742 -17.08 -2.76 11.24
CA GLY A 742 -15.78 -2.54 10.63
C GLY A 742 -15.82 -1.41 9.60
N GLY A 743 -14.69 -0.95 9.13
CA GLY A 743 -14.60 0.06 8.07
C GLY A 743 -15.35 -0.32 6.78
N PHE A 744 -15.75 -1.56 6.66
CA PHE A 744 -16.29 -2.17 5.45
C PHE A 744 -17.76 -2.63 5.58
N GLY A 745 -18.40 -2.40 6.73
CA GLY A 745 -19.79 -2.79 6.94
C GLY A 745 -20.11 -3.23 8.36
N MET A 746 -21.35 -3.63 8.57
CA MET A 746 -21.88 -4.09 9.86
C MET A 746 -22.04 -5.61 9.86
N VAL A 747 -21.69 -6.25 10.97
CA VAL A 747 -21.87 -7.70 11.18
C VAL A 747 -23.05 -7.91 12.12
N TYR A 748 -24.03 -8.71 11.66
CA TYR A 748 -25.24 -9.00 12.41
C TYR A 748 -25.27 -10.47 12.84
N ARG A 749 -25.75 -10.72 14.04
CA ARG A 749 -26.11 -12.06 14.47
C ARG A 749 -27.45 -12.44 13.85
N ALA A 750 -27.45 -13.45 13.02
CA ALA A 750 -28.66 -14.12 12.53
C ALA A 750 -28.95 -15.32 13.40
N THR A 751 -30.18 -15.42 13.93
CA THR A 751 -30.64 -16.57 14.69
C THR A 751 -31.82 -17.20 13.95
N PHE A 752 -31.62 -18.43 13.48
CA PHE A 752 -32.62 -19.16 12.73
C PHE A 752 -33.56 -19.95 13.64
N PRO A 753 -34.75 -20.34 13.15
CA PRO A 753 -35.76 -21.07 13.95
C PRO A 753 -35.29 -22.42 14.52
N ASP A 754 -34.29 -23.05 13.90
CA ASP A 754 -33.65 -24.29 14.34
C ASP A 754 -32.58 -24.08 15.45
N GLY A 755 -32.40 -22.86 15.90
CA GLY A 755 -31.36 -22.45 16.86
C GLY A 755 -29.99 -22.19 16.29
N THR A 756 -29.78 -22.39 14.97
CA THR A 756 -28.51 -22.10 14.30
C THR A 756 -28.22 -20.60 14.34
N LYS A 757 -26.97 -20.25 14.68
CA LYS A 757 -26.49 -18.85 14.68
C LYS A 757 -25.44 -18.67 13.60
N LEU A 758 -25.60 -17.60 12.80
CA LEU A 758 -24.64 -17.17 11.79
C LEU A 758 -24.29 -15.70 12.01
N ALA A 759 -23.11 -15.30 11.52
CA ALA A 759 -22.70 -13.89 11.46
C ALA A 759 -22.86 -13.39 10.01
N ILE A 760 -23.64 -12.35 9.83
CA ILE A 760 -23.95 -11.78 8.50
C ILE A 760 -23.28 -10.42 8.41
N LYS A 761 -22.23 -10.32 7.59
CA LYS A 761 -21.56 -9.04 7.30
C LYS A 761 -22.27 -8.39 6.12
N LYS A 762 -22.96 -7.29 6.39
CA LYS A 762 -23.59 -6.45 5.37
C LYS A 762 -22.63 -5.34 4.98
N LEU A 763 -22.10 -5.43 3.77
CA LEU A 763 -21.19 -4.41 3.24
C LEU A 763 -21.95 -3.12 2.94
N SER A 764 -21.31 -1.99 3.21
CA SER A 764 -21.84 -0.65 2.97
C SER A 764 -20.71 0.27 2.53
N GLY A 765 -20.96 1.16 1.56
CA GLY A 765 -19.97 2.08 1.01
C GLY A 765 -20.29 2.48 -0.42
N ASP A 766 -19.33 3.17 -1.07
CA ASP A 766 -19.43 3.47 -2.51
C ASP A 766 -19.40 2.18 -3.32
N CYS A 767 -20.25 2.07 -4.35
CA CYS A 767 -20.40 0.86 -5.18
C CYS A 767 -19.07 0.25 -5.63
N GLY A 768 -18.09 1.09 -5.99
CA GLY A 768 -16.79 0.62 -6.47
C GLY A 768 -15.89 0.04 -5.37
N GLN A 769 -16.00 0.53 -4.12
CA GLN A 769 -15.22 0.03 -2.99
C GLN A 769 -15.89 -1.21 -2.40
N MET A 770 -17.20 -1.17 -2.17
CA MET A 770 -17.98 -2.31 -1.70
C MET A 770 -17.79 -3.54 -2.57
N GLU A 771 -17.78 -3.37 -3.90
CA GLU A 771 -17.55 -4.45 -4.85
C GLU A 771 -16.12 -5.01 -4.76
N ARG A 772 -15.11 -4.14 -4.58
CA ARG A 772 -13.70 -4.60 -4.42
C ARG A 772 -13.49 -5.40 -3.15
N GLU A 773 -14.08 -4.99 -2.04
CA GLU A 773 -13.97 -5.67 -0.75
C GLU A 773 -14.76 -6.97 -0.75
N PHE A 774 -15.98 -6.95 -1.28
CA PHE A 774 -16.79 -8.15 -1.47
C PHE A 774 -16.03 -9.21 -2.27
N ARG A 775 -15.45 -8.81 -3.42
CA ARG A 775 -14.64 -9.72 -4.25
C ARG A 775 -13.41 -10.20 -3.52
N ALA A 776 -12.71 -9.33 -2.79
CA ALA A 776 -11.51 -9.71 -2.04
C ALA A 776 -11.83 -10.76 -0.98
N GLU A 777 -12.91 -10.60 -0.20
CA GLU A 777 -13.32 -11.57 0.82
C GLU A 777 -13.82 -12.87 0.19
N VAL A 778 -14.68 -12.80 -0.82
CA VAL A 778 -15.22 -14.00 -1.49
C VAL A 778 -14.09 -14.75 -2.19
N GLU A 779 -13.24 -14.09 -2.96
CA GLU A 779 -12.13 -14.71 -3.68
C GLU A 779 -11.10 -15.34 -2.73
N THR A 780 -10.83 -14.69 -1.61
CA THR A 780 -9.89 -15.17 -0.60
C THR A 780 -10.46 -16.36 0.18
N LEU A 781 -11.63 -16.20 0.79
CA LEU A 781 -12.18 -17.19 1.72
C LEU A 781 -12.89 -18.36 1.04
N SER A 782 -13.31 -18.23 -0.23
CA SER A 782 -13.77 -19.38 -0.99
C SER A 782 -12.67 -20.42 -1.25
N ARG A 783 -11.40 -20.00 -1.21
CA ARG A 783 -10.22 -20.84 -1.44
C ARG A 783 -9.50 -21.21 -0.15
N ALA A 784 -9.55 -20.34 0.87
CA ALA A 784 -8.85 -20.54 2.14
C ALA A 784 -9.75 -21.20 3.17
N GLN A 785 -9.49 -22.47 3.49
CA GLN A 785 -10.20 -23.23 4.51
C GLN A 785 -9.21 -23.81 5.51
N HIS A 786 -9.27 -23.32 6.75
CA HIS A 786 -8.39 -23.77 7.82
C HIS A 786 -9.10 -23.64 9.19
N PRO A 787 -8.86 -24.53 10.16
CA PRO A 787 -9.48 -24.46 11.48
C PRO A 787 -9.29 -23.12 12.20
N ASN A 788 -8.21 -22.40 11.95
CA ASN A 788 -7.91 -21.11 12.56
C ASN A 788 -8.21 -19.91 11.64
N LEU A 789 -9.11 -20.07 10.67
CA LEU A 789 -9.71 -18.99 9.87
C LEU A 789 -11.22 -18.96 10.10
N VAL A 790 -11.81 -17.76 10.06
CA VAL A 790 -13.26 -17.65 10.08
C VAL A 790 -13.82 -18.24 8.79
N TYR A 791 -14.77 -19.16 8.94
CA TYR A 791 -15.31 -19.88 7.81
C TYR A 791 -16.41 -19.08 7.10
N LEU A 792 -16.20 -18.77 5.82
CA LEU A 792 -17.21 -18.17 4.94
C LEU A 792 -18.16 -19.28 4.47
N GLN A 793 -19.39 -19.26 4.95
CA GLN A 793 -20.42 -20.25 4.60
C GLN A 793 -21.07 -19.97 3.26
N GLY A 794 -21.14 -18.68 2.86
CA GLY A 794 -21.75 -18.26 1.62
C GLY A 794 -21.79 -16.75 1.49
N PHE A 795 -22.43 -16.31 0.41
CA PHE A 795 -22.66 -14.88 0.17
C PHE A 795 -23.99 -14.65 -0.55
N CYS A 796 -24.53 -13.45 -0.42
CA CYS A 796 -25.72 -13.03 -1.14
C CYS A 796 -25.44 -11.70 -1.86
N MET A 797 -25.83 -11.65 -3.14
CA MET A 797 -25.80 -10.44 -3.98
C MET A 797 -27.22 -10.04 -4.29
N ASP A 798 -27.61 -8.84 -3.90
CA ASP A 798 -28.88 -8.21 -4.29
C ASP A 798 -28.56 -6.84 -4.95
N THR A 799 -29.52 -6.24 -5.64
CA THR A 799 -29.35 -4.94 -6.35
C THR A 799 -28.66 -3.89 -5.49
N ASP A 800 -29.02 -3.79 -4.21
CA ASP A 800 -28.55 -2.77 -3.29
C ASP A 800 -27.78 -3.31 -2.08
N ALA A 801 -27.52 -4.62 -2.00
CA ALA A 801 -26.88 -5.23 -0.84
C ALA A 801 -25.87 -6.33 -1.22
N ARG A 802 -24.73 -6.32 -0.55
CA ARG A 802 -23.72 -7.37 -0.56
C ARG A 802 -23.60 -7.95 0.83
N LEU A 803 -23.95 -9.23 0.98
CA LEU A 803 -23.92 -9.93 2.27
C LEU A 803 -22.89 -11.06 2.22
N LEU A 804 -22.09 -11.16 3.27
CA LEU A 804 -21.18 -12.27 3.52
C LEU A 804 -21.68 -13.04 4.74
N ILE A 805 -21.71 -14.36 4.65
CA ILE A 805 -22.31 -15.25 5.64
C ILE A 805 -21.20 -16.08 6.29
N TYR A 806 -20.98 -15.88 7.59
CA TYR A 806 -19.92 -16.54 8.35
C TYR A 806 -20.44 -17.41 9.48
N SER A 807 -19.59 -18.32 9.93
CA SER A 807 -19.80 -19.01 11.21
C SER A 807 -19.80 -17.99 12.35
N TYR A 808 -20.73 -18.17 13.31
CA TYR A 808 -20.80 -17.31 14.48
C TYR A 808 -19.74 -17.70 15.51
N MET A 809 -19.03 -16.71 16.09
CA MET A 809 -18.01 -16.88 17.11
C MET A 809 -18.54 -16.40 18.47
N GLU A 810 -18.63 -17.32 19.43
CA GLU A 810 -19.34 -17.13 20.70
C GLU A 810 -18.60 -16.20 21.66
N ASN A 811 -17.26 -16.19 21.61
CA ASN A 811 -16.41 -15.43 22.53
C ASN A 811 -15.88 -14.12 21.94
N SER A 812 -16.50 -13.57 20.88
CA SER A 812 -16.13 -12.26 20.31
C SER A 812 -14.65 -12.19 19.89
N SER A 813 -14.01 -11.02 19.96
CA SER A 813 -12.62 -10.81 19.56
C SER A 813 -11.63 -10.88 20.73
N LEU A 814 -10.35 -11.10 20.41
CA LEU A 814 -9.26 -11.00 21.38
C LEU A 814 -9.15 -9.59 21.98
N ASP A 815 -9.38 -8.54 21.18
CA ASP A 815 -9.39 -7.15 21.64
C ASP A 815 -10.45 -6.92 22.73
N TYR A 816 -11.64 -7.50 22.56
CA TYR A 816 -12.70 -7.43 23.56
C TYR A 816 -12.23 -7.98 24.92
N TRP A 817 -11.55 -9.14 24.94
CA TRP A 817 -11.09 -9.78 26.15
C TRP A 817 -9.90 -9.09 26.81
N LEU A 818 -8.95 -8.57 26.03
CA LEU A 818 -7.76 -7.92 26.57
C LEU A 818 -8.02 -6.48 27.04
N HIS A 819 -8.98 -5.77 26.39
CA HIS A 819 -9.02 -4.32 26.51
C HIS A 819 -10.42 -3.73 26.81
N GLU A 820 -11.49 -4.46 26.56
CA GLU A 820 -12.85 -3.92 26.71
C GLU A 820 -13.62 -4.54 27.86
N LYS A 821 -13.48 -5.85 28.07
CA LYS A 821 -14.14 -6.55 29.17
C LYS A 821 -13.43 -6.24 30.49
N PRO A 822 -14.13 -5.71 31.53
CA PRO A 822 -13.49 -5.24 32.77
C PRO A 822 -12.60 -6.29 33.46
N ASP A 823 -13.06 -7.55 33.53
CA ASP A 823 -12.32 -8.67 34.13
C ASP A 823 -11.67 -9.58 33.09
N GLY A 824 -11.72 -9.18 31.81
CA GLY A 824 -11.24 -9.98 30.68
C GLY A 824 -9.78 -10.42 30.81
N PRO A 825 -8.83 -9.52 31.10
CA PRO A 825 -7.41 -9.88 31.24
C PRO A 825 -7.16 -10.92 32.34
N CYS A 826 -7.90 -10.88 33.45
CA CYS A 826 -7.79 -11.84 34.55
C CYS A 826 -8.39 -13.21 34.20
N LEU A 827 -9.45 -13.25 33.39
CA LEU A 827 -10.11 -14.46 32.93
C LEU A 827 -9.38 -15.14 31.76
N LEU A 828 -8.55 -14.39 31.06
CA LEU A 828 -7.71 -14.86 29.97
C LEU A 828 -6.32 -15.21 30.52
N ASP A 829 -6.23 -16.36 31.18
CA ASP A 829 -4.99 -16.88 31.76
C ASP A 829 -3.92 -17.16 30.70
N TRP A 830 -2.67 -17.38 31.12
CA TRP A 830 -1.56 -17.60 30.21
C TRP A 830 -1.79 -18.75 29.23
N CYS A 831 -2.35 -19.85 29.67
CA CYS A 831 -2.61 -21.03 28.84
C CYS A 831 -3.56 -20.69 27.66
N LYS A 832 -4.61 -19.90 27.93
CA LYS A 832 -5.52 -19.43 26.89
C LYS A 832 -4.80 -18.45 25.96
N ARG A 833 -4.02 -17.49 26.49
CA ARG A 833 -3.27 -16.51 25.65
C ARG A 833 -2.28 -17.20 24.73
N LEU A 834 -1.56 -18.20 25.21
CA LEU A 834 -0.62 -18.99 24.40
C LEU A 834 -1.37 -19.79 23.31
N ARG A 835 -2.48 -20.45 23.66
CA ARG A 835 -3.33 -21.16 22.68
C ARG A 835 -3.84 -20.23 21.58
N ILE A 836 -4.28 -19.02 21.94
CA ILE A 836 -4.71 -18.01 20.98
C ILE A 836 -3.56 -17.61 20.06
N ALA A 837 -2.37 -17.37 20.61
CA ALA A 837 -1.17 -17.07 19.81
C ALA A 837 -0.82 -18.20 18.84
N GLN A 838 -0.84 -19.45 19.29
CA GLN A 838 -0.60 -20.64 18.47
C GLN A 838 -1.64 -20.80 17.36
N GLY A 839 -2.93 -20.67 17.67
CA GLY A 839 -4.00 -20.75 16.67
C GLY A 839 -3.90 -19.65 15.60
N ALA A 840 -3.69 -18.40 16.01
CA ALA A 840 -3.52 -17.29 15.09
C ALA A 840 -2.26 -17.45 14.21
N ALA A 841 -1.15 -17.94 14.77
CA ALA A 841 0.07 -18.25 14.02
C ALA A 841 -0.16 -19.34 12.96
N ARG A 842 -0.91 -20.41 13.29
CA ARG A 842 -1.25 -21.49 12.34
C ARG A 842 -2.15 -20.97 11.22
N GLY A 843 -3.17 -20.15 11.55
CA GLY A 843 -4.01 -19.52 10.54
C GLY A 843 -3.19 -18.65 9.58
N LEU A 844 -2.27 -17.83 10.12
CA LEU A 844 -1.40 -16.97 9.34
C LEU A 844 -0.38 -17.76 8.49
N ALA A 845 0.16 -18.85 9.03
CA ALA A 845 1.06 -19.74 8.30
C ALA A 845 0.36 -20.42 7.12
N TYR A 846 -0.89 -20.84 7.32
CA TYR A 846 -1.71 -21.39 6.25
C TYR A 846 -1.94 -20.39 5.12
N LEU A 847 -2.27 -19.14 5.43
CA LEU A 847 -2.45 -18.07 4.42
C LEU A 847 -1.19 -17.80 3.61
N HIS A 848 -0.02 -17.78 4.30
CA HIS A 848 1.26 -17.41 3.69
C HIS A 848 1.96 -18.54 2.94
N GLN A 849 1.61 -19.80 3.22
CA GLN A 849 2.40 -20.95 2.74
C GLN A 849 1.58 -22.07 2.11
N SER A 850 0.34 -22.29 2.59
CA SER A 850 -0.50 -23.40 2.13
C SER A 850 -1.59 -22.96 1.18
N CYS A 851 -1.91 -21.66 1.13
CA CYS A 851 -2.84 -21.12 0.15
C CYS A 851 -2.13 -20.87 -1.18
N GLU A 852 -2.80 -21.17 -2.26
CA GLU A 852 -2.38 -20.86 -3.64
C GLU A 852 -3.49 -20.08 -4.36
N PRO A 853 -3.23 -18.81 -4.71
CA PRO A 853 -2.07 -17.96 -4.41
C PRO A 853 -1.95 -17.63 -2.91
N HIS A 854 -0.74 -17.27 -2.46
CA HIS A 854 -0.52 -16.83 -1.08
C HIS A 854 -1.38 -15.62 -0.75
N ILE A 855 -1.82 -15.54 0.48
CA ILE A 855 -2.71 -14.48 0.94
C ILE A 855 -1.99 -13.64 1.97
N VAL A 856 -1.84 -12.34 1.72
CA VAL A 856 -1.44 -11.35 2.72
C VAL A 856 -2.69 -10.74 3.31
N HIS A 857 -2.82 -10.83 4.61
CA HIS A 857 -4.00 -10.38 5.34
C HIS A 857 -4.11 -8.85 5.40
N ARG A 858 -2.99 -8.16 5.69
CA ARG A 858 -2.80 -6.70 5.75
C ARG A 858 -3.50 -5.99 6.90
N ASP A 859 -4.32 -6.68 7.67
CA ASP A 859 -4.98 -6.11 8.85
C ASP A 859 -5.00 -7.10 10.02
N VAL A 860 -3.86 -7.75 10.30
CA VAL A 860 -3.69 -8.60 11.48
C VAL A 860 -3.66 -7.73 12.72
N LYS A 861 -4.64 -7.90 13.59
CA LYS A 861 -4.82 -7.16 14.85
C LYS A 861 -5.68 -7.93 15.83
N SER A 862 -5.68 -7.57 17.10
CA SER A 862 -6.45 -8.27 18.15
C SER A 862 -7.96 -8.26 17.91
N SER A 863 -8.52 -7.20 17.30
CA SER A 863 -9.96 -7.15 16.96
C SER A 863 -10.35 -8.05 15.78
N ASN A 864 -9.39 -8.48 14.94
CA ASN A 864 -9.60 -9.41 13.83
C ASN A 864 -9.20 -10.86 14.18
N ILE A 865 -8.91 -11.16 15.44
CA ILE A 865 -8.75 -12.51 15.96
C ILE A 865 -10.00 -12.84 16.78
N LEU A 866 -10.90 -13.62 16.20
CA LEU A 866 -12.17 -14.03 16.85
C LEU A 866 -11.98 -15.35 17.59
N LEU A 867 -12.74 -15.54 18.66
CA LEU A 867 -12.64 -16.68 19.55
C LEU A 867 -13.93 -17.49 19.50
N ASP A 868 -13.82 -18.78 19.26
CA ASP A 868 -14.94 -19.72 19.33
C ASP A 868 -15.35 -20.07 20.76
N GLY A 869 -16.34 -20.94 20.94
CA GLY A 869 -16.80 -21.39 22.24
C GLY A 869 -15.72 -22.05 23.14
N ASN A 870 -14.63 -22.53 22.56
CA ASN A 870 -13.49 -23.15 23.23
C ASN A 870 -12.29 -22.24 23.41
N PHE A 871 -12.39 -20.95 23.05
CA PHE A 871 -11.29 -19.97 22.98
C PHE A 871 -10.21 -20.35 21.96
N GLU A 872 -10.56 -21.09 20.90
CA GLU A 872 -9.69 -21.24 19.76
C GLU A 872 -9.73 -19.98 18.88
N ALA A 873 -8.57 -19.58 18.36
CA ALA A 873 -8.42 -18.36 17.58
C ALA A 873 -8.75 -18.59 16.10
N HIS A 874 -9.50 -17.67 15.51
CA HIS A 874 -9.83 -17.64 14.09
C HIS A 874 -9.54 -16.25 13.53
N LEU A 875 -8.67 -16.17 12.52
CA LEU A 875 -8.41 -14.91 11.79
C LEU A 875 -9.63 -14.54 10.96
N ALA A 876 -10.00 -13.26 10.99
CA ALA A 876 -11.20 -12.71 10.38
C ALA A 876 -10.92 -11.39 9.66
N ASP A 877 -11.87 -10.91 8.87
CA ASP A 877 -11.87 -9.63 8.12
C ASP A 877 -10.81 -9.56 7.02
N PHE A 878 -11.11 -10.22 5.91
CA PHE A 878 -10.27 -10.31 4.73
C PHE A 878 -10.54 -9.21 3.68
N GLY A 879 -11.30 -8.17 4.02
CA GLY A 879 -11.65 -7.07 3.11
C GLY A 879 -10.44 -6.31 2.55
N LEU A 880 -9.33 -6.30 3.30
CA LEU A 880 -8.05 -5.74 2.87
C LEU A 880 -7.08 -6.78 2.31
N ALA A 881 -7.40 -8.06 2.39
CA ALA A 881 -6.51 -9.12 1.95
C ALA A 881 -6.17 -8.99 0.46
N ARG A 882 -4.98 -9.43 0.12
CA ARG A 882 -4.53 -9.50 -1.27
C ARG A 882 -3.94 -10.86 -1.53
N LEU A 883 -4.36 -11.40 -2.65
CA LEU A 883 -3.72 -12.54 -3.22
C LEU A 883 -2.34 -12.07 -3.73
N ILE A 884 -1.29 -12.55 -3.12
CA ILE A 884 0.03 -12.47 -3.71
C ILE A 884 0.04 -13.52 -4.79
N ARG A 885 0.02 -13.10 -6.04
CA ARG A 885 0.30 -14.02 -7.13
C ARG A 885 1.66 -14.62 -6.86
N ALA A 886 1.83 -15.84 -7.22
CA ALA A 886 3.07 -16.58 -7.03
C ALA A 886 4.34 -15.85 -7.51
N TYR A 887 4.19 -14.74 -8.18
CA TYR A 887 5.25 -13.92 -8.76
C TYR A 887 5.50 -12.59 -8.03
N ASP A 888 4.60 -12.24 -7.11
CA ASP A 888 4.70 -11.00 -6.37
C ASP A 888 5.20 -11.34 -4.96
N THR A 889 6.42 -11.00 -4.63
CA THR A 889 6.87 -10.99 -3.22
C THR A 889 6.13 -9.93 -2.41
N HIS A 890 5.39 -9.06 -3.11
CA HIS A 890 4.67 -7.94 -2.54
C HIS A 890 3.57 -7.44 -3.50
N VAL A 891 2.56 -6.83 -2.97
CA VAL A 891 1.54 -6.12 -3.73
C VAL A 891 1.72 -4.63 -3.51
N THR A 892 1.95 -3.86 -4.60
CA THR A 892 1.86 -2.40 -4.53
C THR A 892 0.43 -2.02 -4.15
N THR A 893 0.29 -1.24 -3.09
CA THR A 893 -1.02 -0.93 -2.54
C THR A 893 -1.01 0.42 -1.85
N ASP A 894 -2.19 1.02 -1.73
CA ASP A 894 -2.38 2.15 -0.84
C ASP A 894 -2.02 1.75 0.59
N LEU A 895 -1.55 2.72 1.38
CA LEU A 895 -1.27 2.51 2.80
C LEU A 895 -2.59 2.20 3.51
N VAL A 896 -2.83 0.93 3.77
CA VAL A 896 -4.02 0.44 4.49
C VAL A 896 -3.59 -0.41 5.68
N GLY A 897 -4.47 -0.53 6.64
CA GLY A 897 -4.26 -1.28 7.89
C GLY A 897 -4.51 -0.40 9.11
N THR A 898 -4.48 -1.00 10.28
CA THR A 898 -4.83 -0.35 11.55
C THR A 898 -3.59 0.29 12.20
N LEU A 899 -3.70 1.56 12.60
CA LEU A 899 -2.62 2.30 13.25
C LEU A 899 -2.11 1.56 14.51
N GLY A 900 -0.80 1.43 14.64
CA GLY A 900 -0.15 0.67 15.71
C GLY A 900 0.23 -0.76 15.29
N TYR A 901 -0.38 -1.31 14.25
CA TYR A 901 -0.05 -2.63 13.68
C TYR A 901 0.64 -2.53 12.32
N ILE A 902 0.59 -1.36 11.68
CA ILE A 902 1.16 -1.13 10.34
C ILE A 902 2.68 -1.30 10.39
N PRO A 903 3.26 -2.19 9.58
CA PRO A 903 4.70 -2.36 9.53
C PRO A 903 5.39 -1.14 8.92
N PRO A 904 6.62 -0.82 9.35
CA PRO A 904 7.32 0.39 8.92
C PRO A 904 7.55 0.47 7.39
N GLU A 905 7.71 -0.66 6.73
CA GLU A 905 7.90 -0.72 5.27
C GLU A 905 6.65 -0.34 4.48
N TYR A 906 5.44 -0.53 5.01
CA TYR A 906 4.21 -0.09 4.32
C TYR A 906 4.19 1.43 4.13
N GLY A 907 4.72 2.18 5.10
CA GLY A 907 4.87 3.62 5.00
C GLY A 907 6.02 4.07 4.08
N MET A 908 6.99 3.19 3.79
CA MET A 908 8.16 3.52 2.98
C MET A 908 8.04 3.14 1.51
N ALA A 909 7.39 2.01 1.22
CA ALA A 909 7.42 1.41 -0.11
C ALA A 909 6.03 1.24 -0.73
N SER A 910 4.95 1.50 0.00
CA SER A 910 3.56 1.19 -0.43
C SER A 910 3.41 -0.26 -0.88
N VAL A 911 4.04 -1.19 -0.15
CA VAL A 911 4.20 -2.59 -0.52
C VAL A 911 3.72 -3.47 0.62
N ALA A 912 2.73 -4.32 0.35
CA ALA A 912 2.25 -5.32 1.28
C ALA A 912 2.99 -6.65 1.09
N THR A 913 3.46 -7.24 2.20
CA THR A 913 4.24 -8.48 2.21
C THR A 913 3.78 -9.41 3.34
N CYS A 914 4.03 -10.72 3.20
CA CYS A 914 3.86 -11.68 4.30
C CYS A 914 4.66 -11.28 5.56
N LYS A 915 5.81 -10.63 5.40
CA LYS A 915 6.62 -10.11 6.51
C LYS A 915 5.98 -8.88 7.19
N GLY A 916 5.09 -8.18 6.49
CA GLY A 916 4.24 -7.14 7.07
C GLY A 916 3.23 -7.73 8.05
N ASP A 917 2.53 -8.80 7.67
CA ASP A 917 1.61 -9.51 8.57
C ASP A 917 2.34 -10.09 9.79
N VAL A 918 3.58 -10.59 9.62
CA VAL A 918 4.42 -11.05 10.72
C VAL A 918 4.73 -9.92 11.71
N TYR A 919 4.98 -8.70 11.22
CA TYR A 919 5.14 -7.54 12.10
C TYR A 919 3.86 -7.24 12.88
N SER A 920 2.73 -7.19 12.20
CA SER A 920 1.41 -6.95 12.83
C SER A 920 1.09 -8.04 13.85
N PHE A 921 1.42 -9.29 13.55
CA PHE A 921 1.29 -10.40 14.51
C PHE A 921 2.24 -10.27 15.71
N GLY A 922 3.47 -9.76 15.49
CA GLY A 922 4.39 -9.41 16.59
C GLY A 922 3.80 -8.39 17.57
N VAL A 923 3.01 -7.42 17.05
CA VAL A 923 2.28 -6.48 17.90
C VAL A 923 1.21 -7.21 18.73
N VAL A 924 0.45 -8.13 18.13
CA VAL A 924 -0.53 -8.95 18.84
C VAL A 924 0.14 -9.79 19.94
N LEU A 925 1.30 -10.38 19.67
CA LEU A 925 2.06 -11.11 20.70
C LEU A 925 2.46 -10.18 21.86
N LEU A 926 2.84 -8.93 21.60
CA LEU A 926 3.07 -7.96 22.68
C LEU A 926 1.79 -7.64 23.45
N GLU A 927 0.64 -7.50 22.80
CA GLU A 927 -0.63 -7.30 23.51
C GLU A 927 -0.93 -8.48 24.46
N LEU A 928 -0.69 -9.71 24.02
CA LEU A 928 -0.90 -10.92 24.83
C LEU A 928 0.01 -10.98 26.07
N VAL A 929 1.25 -10.52 25.99
CA VAL A 929 2.19 -10.58 27.13
C VAL A 929 2.13 -9.34 28.02
N THR A 930 1.74 -8.17 27.49
CA THR A 930 1.72 -6.92 28.23
C THR A 930 0.35 -6.51 28.74
N GLY A 931 -0.73 -7.05 28.15
CA GLY A 931 -2.10 -6.60 28.39
C GLY A 931 -2.37 -5.17 27.94
N LYS A 932 -1.52 -4.54 27.12
CA LYS A 932 -1.61 -3.13 26.71
C LYS A 932 -1.94 -2.99 25.24
N ARG A 933 -2.74 -1.98 24.90
CA ARG A 933 -3.00 -1.61 23.50
C ARG A 933 -1.73 -1.09 22.81
N PRO A 934 -1.54 -1.33 21.49
CA PRO A 934 -0.37 -0.88 20.73
C PRO A 934 -0.15 0.63 20.78
N MET A 935 -1.22 1.38 20.80
CA MET A 935 -1.23 2.85 20.90
C MET A 935 -2.20 3.29 21.99
N ASP A 936 -1.68 3.91 23.03
CA ASP A 936 -2.48 4.51 24.10
C ASP A 936 -2.37 6.03 24.04
N MET A 937 -3.37 6.66 23.44
CA MET A 937 -3.38 8.11 23.21
C MET A 937 -3.59 8.93 24.49
N CYS A 938 -4.02 8.30 25.59
CA CYS A 938 -4.23 8.95 26.90
C CYS A 938 -2.94 9.15 27.69
N LYS A 939 -1.83 8.51 27.29
CA LYS A 939 -0.57 8.61 28.02
C LYS A 939 0.37 9.70 27.47
N PRO A 940 1.31 10.22 28.28
CA PRO A 940 2.35 11.14 27.82
C PRO A 940 3.12 10.55 26.65
N LYS A 941 3.60 11.40 25.72
CA LYS A 941 4.30 11.00 24.47
C LYS A 941 5.34 9.88 24.60
N VAL A 942 6.01 9.81 25.75
CA VAL A 942 7.08 8.82 26.04
C VAL A 942 6.54 7.41 26.27
N SER A 943 5.25 7.27 26.60
CA SER A 943 4.60 5.99 26.92
C SER A 943 3.35 5.66 26.06
N ARG A 944 3.12 6.41 24.99
CA ARG A 944 1.95 6.21 24.10
C ARG A 944 2.09 5.00 23.19
N ASP A 945 3.28 4.75 22.72
CA ASP A 945 3.60 3.67 21.79
C ASP A 945 4.17 2.50 22.58
N MET A 946 3.39 1.42 22.64
CA MET A 946 3.79 0.20 23.34
C MET A 946 5.10 -0.37 22.80
N ILE A 947 5.28 -0.37 21.47
CA ILE A 947 6.48 -0.94 20.83
C ILE A 947 7.72 -0.16 21.26
N SER A 948 7.68 1.18 21.17
CA SER A 948 8.81 2.03 21.58
C SER A 948 9.10 1.91 23.08
N TRP A 949 8.05 1.77 23.91
CA TRP A 949 8.21 1.56 25.33
C TRP A 949 8.85 0.20 25.64
N VAL A 950 8.39 -0.89 25.01
CA VAL A 950 8.94 -2.23 25.16
C VAL A 950 10.41 -2.29 24.74
N ILE A 951 10.76 -1.72 23.58
CA ILE A 951 12.15 -1.69 23.08
C ILE A 951 13.07 -0.94 24.06
N ARG A 952 12.59 0.16 24.63
CA ARG A 952 13.35 0.92 25.62
C ARG A 952 13.56 0.11 26.90
N MET A 953 12.52 -0.50 27.46
CA MET A 953 12.60 -1.32 28.68
C MET A 953 13.57 -2.48 28.48
N LYS A 954 13.51 -3.13 27.31
CA LYS A 954 14.46 -4.19 26.94
C LYS A 954 15.89 -3.66 26.86
N GLY A 955 16.12 -2.48 26.27
CA GLY A 955 17.45 -1.86 26.23
C GLY A 955 18.01 -1.44 27.59
N GLU A 956 17.14 -1.25 28.59
CA GLU A 956 17.47 -0.93 29.97
C GLU A 956 17.59 -2.20 30.87
N ASN A 957 17.43 -3.41 30.35
CA ASN A 957 17.34 -4.70 31.06
C ASN A 957 16.24 -4.71 32.15
N ARG A 958 15.07 -4.13 31.82
CA ARG A 958 13.89 -3.99 32.70
C ARG A 958 12.67 -4.65 32.08
N GLU A 959 12.84 -5.79 31.43
CA GLU A 959 11.77 -6.50 30.75
C GLU A 959 10.66 -6.97 31.69
N SER A 960 11.00 -7.29 32.95
CA SER A 960 10.02 -7.71 33.94
C SER A 960 8.89 -6.69 34.19
N GLU A 961 9.15 -5.40 33.93
CA GLU A 961 8.17 -4.33 34.11
C GLU A 961 7.19 -4.20 32.91
N VAL A 962 7.46 -4.95 31.85
CA VAL A 962 6.65 -4.93 30.63
C VAL A 962 5.43 -5.86 30.74
N PHE A 963 5.56 -6.95 31.48
CA PHE A 963 4.57 -8.02 31.50
C PHE A 963 3.31 -7.66 32.29
N ASP A 964 2.19 -8.21 31.83
CA ASP A 964 0.90 -8.11 32.52
C ASP A 964 0.99 -8.83 33.88
N HIS A 965 0.73 -8.10 34.96
CA HIS A 965 0.76 -8.62 36.34
C HIS A 965 -0.24 -9.74 36.59
N SER A 966 -1.29 -9.90 35.75
CA SER A 966 -2.27 -10.97 35.88
C SER A 966 -1.72 -12.34 35.45
N ILE A 967 -0.61 -12.39 34.71
CA ILE A 967 -0.02 -13.61 34.17
C ILE A 967 1.44 -13.83 34.59
N TYR A 968 2.17 -12.78 34.91
CA TYR A 968 3.61 -12.82 35.24
C TYR A 968 3.86 -12.93 36.74
N GLY A 969 4.93 -13.61 37.13
CA GLY A 969 5.26 -13.90 38.54
C GLY A 969 4.63 -15.19 39.05
N MET A 970 4.10 -16.03 38.14
CA MET A 970 3.48 -17.35 38.45
C MET A 970 4.32 -18.50 37.85
N LYS A 971 3.64 -19.54 37.37
CA LYS A 971 4.25 -20.79 36.89
C LYS A 971 4.90 -20.69 35.49
N HIS A 972 4.52 -19.71 34.68
CA HIS A 972 4.78 -19.68 33.22
C HIS A 972 5.77 -18.63 32.77
N ASP A 973 6.55 -18.02 33.65
CA ASP A 973 7.44 -16.88 33.32
C ASP A 973 8.44 -17.15 32.18
N LYS A 974 8.94 -18.38 32.08
CA LYS A 974 9.86 -18.78 31.02
C LYS A 974 9.18 -18.80 29.65
N GLU A 975 7.93 -19.27 29.58
CA GLU A 975 7.15 -19.28 28.35
C GLU A 975 6.77 -17.85 27.92
N ILE A 976 6.39 -17.00 28.89
CA ILE A 976 6.09 -15.59 28.67
C ILE A 976 7.30 -14.85 28.10
N LEU A 977 8.48 -15.04 28.70
CA LEU A 977 9.74 -14.49 28.19
C LEU A 977 10.04 -14.97 26.77
N ARG A 978 9.83 -16.25 26.48
CA ARG A 978 10.03 -16.81 25.13
C ARG A 978 9.10 -16.16 24.11
N VAL A 979 7.80 -16.04 24.40
CA VAL A 979 6.85 -15.38 23.50
C VAL A 979 7.20 -13.90 23.31
N PHE A 980 7.67 -13.25 24.36
CA PHE A 980 8.17 -11.87 24.30
C PHE A 980 9.38 -11.73 23.35
N GLU A 981 10.33 -12.64 23.40
CA GLU A 981 11.49 -12.65 22.48
C GLU A 981 11.05 -12.88 21.03
N ILE A 982 10.10 -13.80 20.80
CA ILE A 982 9.52 -14.02 19.47
C ILE A 982 8.84 -12.73 18.97
N ALA A 983 8.06 -12.07 19.82
CA ALA A 983 7.43 -10.78 19.46
C ALA A 983 8.47 -9.73 19.06
N CYS A 984 9.56 -9.60 19.82
CA CYS A 984 10.65 -8.67 19.50
C CYS A 984 11.33 -8.98 18.14
N LEU A 985 11.49 -10.24 17.79
CA LEU A 985 12.01 -10.65 16.48
C LEU A 985 11.05 -10.28 15.34
N CYS A 986 9.75 -10.45 15.55
CA CYS A 986 8.72 -10.05 14.59
C CYS A 986 8.70 -8.55 14.32
N LEU A 987 9.01 -7.74 15.33
CA LEU A 987 9.00 -6.27 15.27
C LEU A 987 10.27 -5.65 14.72
N ASN A 988 11.19 -6.46 14.20
CA ASN A 988 12.41 -5.95 13.59
C ASN A 988 12.06 -4.94 12.45
N VAL A 989 12.80 -3.84 12.40
CA VAL A 989 12.60 -2.79 11.38
C VAL A 989 12.83 -3.35 9.98
N SER A 990 13.82 -4.25 9.83
CA SER A 990 14.07 -4.93 8.56
C SER A 990 13.14 -6.12 8.40
N PRO A 991 12.27 -6.17 7.38
CA PRO A 991 11.40 -7.31 7.10
C PRO A 991 12.16 -8.63 6.91
N LYS A 992 13.38 -8.55 6.38
CA LYS A 992 14.24 -9.72 6.11
C LYS A 992 14.66 -10.49 7.39
N VAL A 993 14.79 -9.79 8.50
CA VAL A 993 15.20 -10.37 9.79
C VAL A 993 14.03 -11.01 10.53
N ARG A 994 12.80 -10.61 10.21
CA ARG A 994 11.60 -11.17 10.84
C ARG A 994 11.46 -12.66 10.50
N PRO A 995 10.98 -13.50 11.42
CA PRO A 995 10.76 -14.92 11.16
C PRO A 995 9.74 -15.16 10.05
N SER A 996 9.76 -16.34 9.45
CA SER A 996 8.64 -16.83 8.66
C SER A 996 7.50 -17.29 9.56
N THR A 997 6.28 -17.35 9.02
CA THR A 997 5.12 -17.84 9.79
C THR A 997 5.29 -19.29 10.22
N GLN A 998 5.99 -20.11 9.46
CA GLN A 998 6.30 -21.49 9.84
C GLN A 998 7.26 -21.57 11.03
N GLN A 999 8.28 -20.68 11.07
CA GLN A 999 9.14 -20.56 12.24
C GLN A 999 8.35 -20.09 13.46
N LEU A 1000 7.40 -19.17 13.29
CA LEU A 1000 6.53 -18.73 14.38
C LEU A 1000 5.71 -19.88 14.96
N VAL A 1001 5.07 -20.69 14.11
CA VAL A 1001 4.33 -21.89 14.56
C VAL A 1001 5.26 -22.83 15.32
N SER A 1002 6.41 -23.17 14.73
CA SER A 1002 7.38 -24.06 15.39
C SER A 1002 7.87 -23.53 16.75
N TRP A 1003 8.09 -22.20 16.84
CA TRP A 1003 8.58 -21.58 18.07
C TRP A 1003 7.49 -21.41 19.15
N LEU A 1004 6.24 -21.25 18.76
CA LEU A 1004 5.13 -21.15 19.71
C LEU A 1004 4.61 -22.51 20.18
N ASP A 1005 4.75 -23.56 19.38
CA ASP A 1005 4.31 -24.92 19.73
C ASP A 1005 5.34 -25.72 20.57
N GLY A 1006 6.62 -25.38 20.52
CA GLY A 1006 7.71 -26.06 21.19
C GLY A 1006 8.49 -25.22 22.14
#